data_e407227f50a85d66f1c586b5acd3ef67
#
_entry.id   e407227f50a85d66f1c586b5acd3ef67
#
_cell.length_a   1.000
_cell.length_b   1.000
_cell.length_c   1.000
_cell.angle_alpha   90.00
_cell.angle_beta   90.00
_cell.angle_gamma   90.00
#
_symmetry.space_group_name_H-M   'P 1'
#
loop_
_entity.id
_entity.type
_entity.pdbx_description
1 polymer ?
#
loop_
_entity_poly.entity_id
_entity_poly.type
_entity_poly.pdbx_seq_one_letter_code
_entity_poly.pdbx_strand_id
1 'polypeptide(L)'
;SNYINQSMDLHLLNKEQKIAVEHQKGPLLVLSGAGTGKTRVLTSRFVYIVKNLKFDFNRIIAVTFTNKAANEIKERVNKALEHNIESPWIGTFHSIFAKFLRKHAHYVSLKSNFNILDSEDQKKLIKQVLEYCKIDKEVSESIYLNEIQNLKDEKIFPQDKSKILKYSSLENIDEIYNIYQQRLIEINAVDFGDILLHSYFILTNNKDIQETHSNFIQHILIDEFQDTNLLQYDLIKLLLNNNQNLFCVGDDDQSIYAWRGAKIENIINFPNEFNCEVVRLTKNYRSNNAILEAASSVISNNKNRLGKNLESFNNEIPEQKINLKSFYSQEEESLWVADNISRKYNDQETFGILVRLTAQMRSIEDKLIKYALPYEIIGGPRFFERKEIKDVLSYLKLANSQSDDLSFERIINLPRRGIGEQSIKIIIDHSRSNNLSFFESLKDLAQSNKLSPSLSSKTQPFIDLINKISDLINKTSLEDLGIFVIEESGYLKMLENEKNKLKQIENESRIDNLKELVNALSEFENLDEFLEHVGLVNENQKKTHQNSIKLMTLHAAKGLEFDHVYLPGWEEGIFPSSRALEQNSTKSLEEERRLAYVGITRAKYDLNLSYASSRYTYGINNYSLPSRFLSEIKSINLEDTSYIENQNDTNKPKLLSSDNIALSPGKKRMMEFLNKHKK
;
A
#
# COMPACT_ATOMS: atom_id res chain seq x y z
N SER A 1 18.38 7.49 -20.43
CA SER A 1 17.59 6.92 -21.56
C SER A 1 18.41 6.13 -22.59
N ASN A 2 19.71 5.87 -22.36
CA ASN A 2 20.57 5.16 -23.32
C ASN A 2 20.73 3.64 -23.09
N TYR A 3 20.01 3.06 -22.10
CA TYR A 3 20.07 1.62 -21.81
C TYR A 3 18.97 0.78 -22.49
N ILE A 4 18.08 1.41 -23.27
CA ILE A 4 16.89 0.74 -23.84
C ILE A 4 17.16 0.07 -25.19
N ASN A 5 18.33 0.25 -25.79
CA ASN A 5 18.59 -0.14 -27.19
C ASN A 5 19.54 -1.31 -27.41
N GLN A 6 19.81 -2.13 -26.39
CA GLN A 6 20.60 -3.34 -26.60
C GLN A 6 19.69 -4.56 -26.75
N SER A 7 19.77 -5.24 -27.90
CA SER A 7 19.27 -6.60 -28.09
C SER A 7 19.65 -7.45 -26.89
N MET A 8 18.78 -8.40 -26.45
CA MET A 8 19.12 -9.35 -25.36
C MET A 8 20.31 -10.21 -25.80
N ASP A 9 21.49 -9.68 -25.57
CA ASP A 9 22.73 -10.35 -25.93
C ASP A 9 23.14 -11.22 -24.73
N LEU A 10 23.18 -12.53 -24.90
CA LEU A 10 23.64 -13.48 -23.89
C LEU A 10 25.06 -13.17 -23.42
N HIS A 11 25.82 -12.43 -24.23
CA HIS A 11 27.18 -11.96 -23.92
C HIS A 11 27.23 -10.90 -22.81
N LEU A 12 26.10 -10.24 -22.52
CA LEU A 12 25.99 -9.24 -21.46
C LEU A 12 25.61 -9.82 -20.10
N LEU A 13 25.38 -11.12 -19.99
CA LEU A 13 25.09 -11.81 -18.74
C LEU A 13 26.39 -12.11 -17.99
N ASN A 14 26.37 -11.95 -16.66
CA ASN A 14 27.47 -12.44 -15.85
C ASN A 14 27.48 -13.98 -15.80
N LYS A 15 28.52 -14.58 -15.22
CA LYS A 15 28.70 -16.03 -15.20
C LYS A 15 27.52 -16.77 -14.56
N GLU A 16 27.05 -16.32 -13.41
CA GLU A 16 25.96 -16.97 -12.66
C GLU A 16 24.63 -16.81 -13.40
N GLN A 17 24.35 -15.62 -13.95
CA GLN A 17 23.18 -15.38 -14.78
C GLN A 17 23.17 -16.29 -16.01
N LYS A 18 24.33 -16.44 -16.66
CA LYS A 18 24.48 -17.32 -17.84
C LYS A 18 24.22 -18.78 -17.50
N ILE A 19 24.74 -19.28 -16.38
CA ILE A 19 24.49 -20.65 -15.91
C ILE A 19 22.98 -20.88 -15.73
N ALA A 20 22.27 -19.94 -15.10
CA ALA A 20 20.84 -20.04 -14.90
C ALA A 20 20.06 -20.05 -16.24
N VAL A 21 20.39 -19.13 -17.15
CA VAL A 21 19.71 -18.99 -18.45
C VAL A 21 19.95 -20.20 -19.35
N GLU A 22 21.13 -20.75 -19.39
CA GLU A 22 21.52 -21.89 -20.25
C GLU A 22 21.21 -23.27 -19.66
N HIS A 23 20.55 -23.34 -18.50
CA HIS A 23 20.11 -24.61 -17.90
C HIS A 23 19.32 -25.45 -18.91
N GLN A 24 19.69 -26.73 -19.09
CA GLN A 24 19.17 -27.52 -20.20
C GLN A 24 17.79 -28.11 -19.91
N LYS A 25 17.61 -28.78 -18.79
CA LYS A 25 16.35 -29.45 -18.41
C LYS A 25 16.25 -29.69 -16.91
N GLY A 26 15.04 -29.92 -16.47
CA GLY A 26 14.72 -30.21 -15.08
C GLY A 26 14.50 -28.96 -14.23
N PRO A 27 14.17 -29.15 -12.95
CA PRO A 27 13.90 -28.05 -12.05
C PRO A 27 15.18 -27.25 -11.73
N LEU A 28 15.05 -25.96 -11.57
CA LEU A 28 16.11 -25.05 -11.13
C LEU A 28 15.52 -23.96 -10.25
N LEU A 29 16.15 -23.71 -9.10
CA LEU A 29 15.92 -22.54 -8.30
C LEU A 29 17.03 -21.51 -8.54
N VAL A 30 16.64 -20.33 -8.98
CA VAL A 30 17.53 -19.17 -9.08
C VAL A 30 17.25 -18.27 -7.90
N LEU A 31 18.16 -18.27 -6.93
CA LEU A 31 18.10 -17.40 -5.76
C LEU A 31 18.69 -16.05 -6.14
N SER A 32 17.81 -15.09 -6.41
CA SER A 32 18.16 -13.81 -6.97
C SER A 32 17.98 -12.72 -5.93
N GLY A 33 19.08 -12.29 -5.30
CA GLY A 33 19.07 -11.20 -4.33
C GLY A 33 18.62 -9.86 -4.94
N ALA A 34 18.44 -8.87 -4.08
CA ALA A 34 18.08 -7.52 -4.50
C ALA A 34 19.10 -6.96 -5.51
N GLY A 35 18.62 -6.35 -6.57
CA GLY A 35 19.48 -5.68 -7.56
C GLY A 35 20.41 -6.58 -8.39
N THR A 36 20.14 -7.88 -8.49
CA THR A 36 20.99 -8.85 -9.20
C THR A 36 20.54 -9.18 -10.63
N GLY A 37 19.57 -8.46 -11.15
CA GLY A 37 19.11 -8.63 -12.54
C GLY A 37 18.09 -9.75 -12.75
N LYS A 38 17.25 -10.01 -11.76
CA LYS A 38 16.21 -11.05 -11.77
C LYS A 38 15.35 -11.06 -13.02
N THR A 39 14.72 -9.94 -13.37
CA THR A 39 13.86 -9.82 -14.56
C THR A 39 14.63 -10.09 -15.85
N ARG A 40 15.88 -9.66 -15.90
CA ARG A 40 16.75 -9.93 -17.05
C ARG A 40 17.03 -11.42 -17.22
N VAL A 41 17.28 -12.13 -16.14
CA VAL A 41 17.52 -13.58 -16.16
C VAL A 41 16.25 -14.32 -16.64
N LEU A 42 15.08 -13.95 -16.10
CA LEU A 42 13.82 -14.57 -16.47
C LEU A 42 13.49 -14.39 -17.97
N THR A 43 13.61 -13.17 -18.48
CA THR A 43 13.36 -12.86 -19.89
C THR A 43 14.38 -13.51 -20.81
N SER A 44 15.66 -13.49 -20.44
CA SER A 44 16.71 -14.17 -21.21
C SER A 44 16.51 -15.68 -21.23
N ARG A 45 16.04 -16.27 -20.14
CA ARG A 45 15.68 -17.69 -20.08
C ARG A 45 14.57 -18.03 -21.05
N PHE A 46 13.50 -17.22 -21.09
CA PHE A 46 12.40 -17.43 -22.03
C PHE A 46 12.91 -17.44 -23.48
N VAL A 47 13.69 -16.44 -23.84
CA VAL A 47 14.29 -16.33 -25.19
C VAL A 47 15.21 -17.51 -25.50
N TYR A 48 16.01 -17.95 -24.55
CA TYR A 48 16.91 -19.10 -24.71
C TYR A 48 16.12 -20.40 -25.00
N ILE A 49 15.02 -20.63 -24.28
CA ILE A 49 14.15 -21.79 -24.52
C ILE A 49 13.63 -21.79 -25.94
N VAL A 50 13.18 -20.64 -26.47
CA VAL A 50 12.65 -20.54 -27.84
C VAL A 50 13.76 -20.64 -28.87
N LYS A 51 14.83 -19.87 -28.75
CA LYS A 51 15.89 -19.79 -29.79
C LYS A 51 16.87 -20.95 -29.77
N ASN A 52 17.26 -21.41 -28.60
CA ASN A 52 18.31 -22.43 -28.46
C ASN A 52 17.77 -23.81 -28.20
N LEU A 53 16.79 -23.96 -27.31
CA LEU A 53 16.17 -25.26 -27.02
C LEU A 53 15.06 -25.61 -28.03
N LYS A 54 14.67 -24.67 -28.90
CA LYS A 54 13.72 -24.87 -30.03
C LYS A 54 12.31 -25.26 -29.61
N PHE A 55 11.84 -24.82 -28.44
CA PHE A 55 10.45 -24.96 -28.04
C PHE A 55 9.59 -23.83 -28.60
N ASP A 56 8.34 -24.16 -28.94
CA ASP A 56 7.33 -23.16 -29.30
C ASP A 56 6.98 -22.32 -28.06
N PHE A 57 6.89 -21.01 -28.25
CA PHE A 57 6.57 -20.08 -27.14
C PHE A 57 5.20 -20.35 -26.50
N ASN A 58 4.24 -20.95 -27.23
CA ASN A 58 2.93 -21.38 -26.72
C ASN A 58 3.03 -22.53 -25.70
N ARG A 59 4.15 -23.23 -25.64
CA ARG A 59 4.41 -24.32 -24.69
C ARG A 59 5.17 -23.89 -23.45
N ILE A 60 5.31 -22.58 -23.25
CA ILE A 60 6.05 -21.98 -22.13
C ILE A 60 5.09 -21.13 -21.32
N ILE A 61 4.98 -21.43 -20.04
CA ILE A 61 4.28 -20.56 -19.06
C ILE A 61 5.32 -19.65 -18.38
N ALA A 62 5.05 -18.35 -18.35
CA ALA A 62 5.79 -17.39 -17.55
C ALA A 62 4.83 -16.64 -16.61
N VAL A 63 4.98 -16.86 -15.33
CA VAL A 63 4.07 -16.36 -14.29
C VAL A 63 4.72 -15.27 -13.47
N THR A 64 3.99 -14.18 -13.25
CA THR A 64 4.34 -13.09 -12.36
C THR A 64 3.18 -12.77 -11.40
N PHE A 65 3.40 -11.85 -10.44
CA PHE A 65 2.38 -11.44 -9.48
C PHE A 65 1.63 -10.16 -9.87
N THR A 66 2.14 -9.40 -10.85
CA THR A 66 1.52 -8.13 -11.28
C THR A 66 1.42 -8.05 -12.79
N ASN A 67 0.36 -7.40 -13.27
CA ASN A 67 0.19 -7.14 -14.71
C ASN A 67 1.32 -6.29 -15.28
N LYS A 68 1.86 -5.36 -14.48
CA LYS A 68 3.02 -4.54 -14.88
C LYS A 68 4.24 -5.41 -15.19
N ALA A 69 4.58 -6.32 -14.29
CA ALA A 69 5.71 -7.25 -14.50
C ALA A 69 5.46 -8.19 -15.70
N ALA A 70 4.22 -8.69 -15.87
CA ALA A 70 3.86 -9.50 -17.00
C ALA A 70 4.03 -8.75 -18.33
N ASN A 71 3.58 -7.50 -18.40
CA ASN A 71 3.72 -6.67 -19.58
C ASN A 71 5.19 -6.36 -19.89
N GLU A 72 6.00 -6.08 -18.88
CA GLU A 72 7.44 -5.87 -19.04
C GLU A 72 8.14 -7.10 -19.64
N ILE A 73 7.78 -8.30 -19.16
CA ILE A 73 8.30 -9.56 -19.74
C ILE A 73 7.88 -9.71 -21.18
N LYS A 74 6.59 -9.47 -21.50
CA LYS A 74 6.07 -9.54 -22.87
C LYS A 74 6.82 -8.61 -23.83
N GLU A 75 6.98 -7.34 -23.44
CA GLU A 75 7.68 -6.34 -24.24
C GLU A 75 9.14 -6.73 -24.50
N ARG A 76 9.84 -7.20 -23.48
CA ARG A 76 11.24 -7.62 -23.60
C ARG A 76 11.40 -8.87 -24.47
N VAL A 77 10.49 -9.86 -24.31
CA VAL A 77 10.49 -11.08 -25.11
C VAL A 77 10.15 -10.77 -26.57
N ASN A 78 9.14 -9.94 -26.82
CA ASN A 78 8.76 -9.54 -28.17
C ASN A 78 9.90 -8.82 -28.90
N LYS A 79 10.58 -7.92 -28.21
CA LYS A 79 11.74 -7.21 -28.74
C LYS A 79 12.90 -8.17 -29.09
N ALA A 80 13.16 -9.13 -28.21
CA ALA A 80 14.26 -10.06 -28.39
C ALA A 80 13.99 -11.12 -29.46
N LEU A 81 12.73 -11.49 -29.69
CA LEU A 81 12.32 -12.47 -30.71
C LEU A 81 11.96 -11.79 -32.04
N GLU A 82 11.96 -10.45 -32.08
CA GLU A 82 11.60 -9.65 -33.29
C GLU A 82 10.19 -9.97 -33.82
N HIS A 83 9.32 -10.47 -32.97
CA HIS A 83 7.94 -10.82 -33.27
C HIS A 83 6.98 -10.30 -32.19
N ASN A 84 5.78 -9.95 -32.60
CA ASN A 84 4.72 -9.63 -31.69
C ASN A 84 4.05 -10.92 -31.22
N ILE A 85 4.52 -11.47 -30.09
CA ILE A 85 4.03 -12.73 -29.54
C ILE A 85 2.83 -12.44 -28.66
N GLU A 86 1.66 -12.86 -29.07
CA GLU A 86 0.48 -12.93 -28.23
C GLU A 86 0.41 -14.32 -27.56
N SER A 87 1.23 -14.51 -26.52
CA SER A 87 1.13 -15.73 -25.73
C SER A 87 0.08 -15.60 -24.63
N PRO A 88 -0.91 -16.48 -24.56
CA PRO A 88 -1.89 -16.51 -23.47
C PRO A 88 -1.27 -16.95 -22.14
N TRP A 89 -0.04 -17.50 -22.16
CA TRP A 89 0.64 -18.12 -21.04
C TRP A 89 1.69 -17.23 -20.36
N ILE A 90 1.85 -15.98 -20.79
CA ILE A 90 2.62 -14.96 -20.08
C ILE A 90 1.66 -14.04 -19.33
N GLY A 91 1.67 -14.07 -18.03
CA GLY A 91 0.75 -13.27 -17.25
C GLY A 91 0.86 -13.51 -15.75
N THR A 92 -0.14 -13.02 -15.01
CA THR A 92 -0.34 -13.34 -13.61
C THR A 92 -0.97 -14.72 -13.47
N PHE A 93 -0.87 -15.34 -12.28
CA PHE A 93 -1.60 -16.58 -11.99
C PHE A 93 -3.07 -16.49 -12.38
N HIS A 94 -3.74 -15.41 -11.94
CA HIS A 94 -5.17 -15.23 -12.20
C HIS A 94 -5.48 -15.05 -13.68
N SER A 95 -4.66 -14.33 -14.43
CA SER A 95 -4.91 -14.14 -15.88
C SER A 95 -4.75 -15.43 -16.69
N ILE A 96 -3.77 -16.24 -16.34
CA ILE A 96 -3.52 -17.53 -16.98
C ILE A 96 -4.64 -18.52 -16.65
N PHE A 97 -4.97 -18.66 -15.36
CA PHE A 97 -5.99 -19.61 -14.93
C PHE A 97 -7.42 -19.15 -15.22
N ALA A 98 -7.68 -17.85 -15.40
CA ALA A 98 -8.96 -17.38 -15.91
C ALA A 98 -9.24 -17.91 -17.33
N LYS A 99 -8.23 -17.90 -18.20
CA LYS A 99 -8.35 -18.48 -19.56
C LYS A 99 -8.55 -19.98 -19.52
N PHE A 100 -7.83 -20.68 -18.66
CA PHE A 100 -8.04 -22.11 -18.42
C PHE A 100 -9.47 -22.39 -17.93
N LEU A 101 -9.93 -21.66 -16.94
CA LEU A 101 -11.27 -21.84 -16.35
C LEU A 101 -12.38 -21.57 -17.36
N ARG A 102 -12.25 -20.53 -18.21
CA ARG A 102 -13.25 -20.27 -19.27
C ARG A 102 -13.42 -21.45 -20.22
N LYS A 103 -12.32 -22.10 -20.57
CA LYS A 103 -12.35 -23.28 -21.44
C LYS A 103 -13.03 -24.49 -20.78
N HIS A 104 -12.94 -24.61 -19.47
CA HIS A 104 -13.41 -25.76 -18.69
C HIS A 104 -14.52 -25.43 -17.69
N ALA A 105 -15.19 -24.28 -17.84
CA ALA A 105 -16.14 -23.74 -16.87
C ALA A 105 -17.30 -24.70 -16.51
N HIS A 106 -17.76 -25.50 -17.48
CA HIS A 106 -18.86 -26.44 -17.27
C HIS A 106 -18.58 -27.53 -16.21
N TYR A 107 -17.31 -27.86 -15.95
CA TYR A 107 -16.94 -28.81 -14.89
C TYR A 107 -17.22 -28.30 -13.48
N VAL A 108 -17.41 -27.02 -13.31
CA VAL A 108 -17.75 -26.35 -12.04
C VAL A 108 -19.09 -25.63 -12.11
N SER A 109 -19.98 -26.07 -12.99
CA SER A 109 -21.34 -25.53 -13.16
C SER A 109 -21.37 -24.03 -13.56
N LEU A 110 -20.36 -23.56 -14.22
CA LEU A 110 -20.27 -22.21 -14.78
C LEU A 110 -20.38 -22.24 -16.30
N LYS A 111 -20.81 -21.11 -16.89
CA LYS A 111 -20.71 -20.86 -18.32
C LYS A 111 -19.37 -20.17 -18.61
N SER A 112 -18.83 -20.34 -19.84
CA SER A 112 -17.54 -19.76 -20.23
C SER A 112 -17.49 -18.24 -20.18
N ASN A 113 -18.65 -17.56 -20.25
CA ASN A 113 -18.79 -16.11 -20.17
C ASN A 113 -19.02 -15.58 -18.74
N PHE A 114 -18.61 -16.32 -17.73
CA PHE A 114 -18.73 -15.90 -16.34
C PHE A 114 -18.12 -14.51 -16.08
N ASN A 115 -18.68 -13.78 -15.13
CA ASN A 115 -18.15 -12.50 -14.67
C ASN A 115 -17.18 -12.71 -13.50
N ILE A 116 -16.11 -11.92 -13.48
CA ILE A 116 -15.19 -11.82 -12.35
C ILE A 116 -15.65 -10.64 -11.50
N LEU A 117 -16.09 -10.89 -10.27
CA LEU A 117 -16.58 -9.85 -9.38
C LEU A 117 -15.42 -8.98 -8.86
N ASP A 118 -15.62 -7.68 -8.88
CA ASP A 118 -14.75 -6.75 -8.17
C ASP A 118 -15.03 -6.77 -6.65
N SER A 119 -14.23 -6.02 -5.89
CA SER A 119 -14.35 -5.98 -4.42
C SER A 119 -15.66 -5.36 -3.94
N GLU A 120 -16.26 -4.44 -4.68
CA GLU A 120 -17.57 -3.85 -4.31
C GLU A 120 -18.71 -4.86 -4.50
N ASP A 121 -18.72 -5.56 -5.61
CA ASP A 121 -19.71 -6.58 -5.91
C ASP A 121 -19.61 -7.76 -4.94
N GLN A 122 -18.37 -8.17 -4.60
CA GLN A 122 -18.15 -9.18 -3.55
C GLN A 122 -18.73 -8.75 -2.19
N LYS A 123 -18.51 -7.49 -1.78
CA LYS A 123 -19.07 -6.93 -0.54
C LYS A 123 -20.59 -6.91 -0.54
N LYS A 124 -21.21 -6.52 -1.65
CA LYS A 124 -22.68 -6.56 -1.80
C LYS A 124 -23.22 -7.97 -1.67
N LEU A 125 -22.58 -8.93 -2.33
CA LEU A 125 -23.00 -10.33 -2.28
C LEU A 125 -22.87 -10.93 -0.89
N ILE A 126 -21.71 -10.77 -0.24
CA ILE A 126 -21.50 -11.31 1.12
C ILE A 126 -22.44 -10.65 2.13
N LYS A 127 -22.74 -9.36 1.99
CA LYS A 127 -23.70 -8.66 2.84
C LYS A 127 -25.08 -9.32 2.78
N GLN A 128 -25.56 -9.66 1.58
CA GLN A 128 -26.84 -10.39 1.40
C GLN A 128 -26.80 -11.76 2.08
N VAL A 129 -25.68 -12.47 1.98
CA VAL A 129 -25.49 -13.77 2.63
C VAL A 129 -25.52 -13.66 4.16
N LEU A 130 -24.81 -12.67 4.71
CA LEU A 130 -24.77 -12.41 6.16
C LEU A 130 -26.15 -12.04 6.71
N GLU A 131 -26.92 -11.22 5.98
CA GLU A 131 -28.30 -10.88 6.32
C GLU A 131 -29.22 -12.12 6.31
N TYR A 132 -29.07 -12.99 5.31
CA TYR A 132 -29.80 -14.24 5.22
C TYR A 132 -29.48 -15.18 6.39
N CYS A 133 -28.20 -15.29 6.76
CA CYS A 133 -27.76 -16.11 7.90
C CYS A 133 -27.98 -15.45 9.26
N LYS A 134 -28.61 -14.26 9.31
CA LYS A 134 -28.90 -13.50 10.54
C LYS A 134 -27.67 -13.20 11.39
N ILE A 135 -26.54 -12.98 10.76
CA ILE A 135 -25.31 -12.54 11.43
C ILE A 135 -25.47 -11.08 11.90
N ASP A 136 -24.89 -10.77 13.04
CA ASP A 136 -24.95 -9.42 13.61
C ASP A 136 -24.43 -8.38 12.60
N LYS A 137 -25.21 -7.31 12.40
CA LYS A 137 -24.88 -6.20 11.49
C LYS A 137 -23.62 -5.44 11.89
N GLU A 138 -23.11 -5.65 13.09
CA GLU A 138 -21.85 -5.05 13.57
C GLU A 138 -20.61 -5.79 13.04
N VAL A 139 -20.78 -7.00 12.51
CA VAL A 139 -19.65 -7.76 11.94
C VAL A 139 -19.40 -7.32 10.50
N SER A 140 -18.17 -6.97 10.20
CA SER A 140 -17.77 -6.49 8.89
C SER A 140 -17.80 -7.58 7.82
N GLU A 141 -18.36 -7.23 6.66
CA GLU A 141 -18.32 -8.07 5.46
C GLU A 141 -16.89 -8.45 5.05
N SER A 142 -15.94 -7.56 5.24
CA SER A 142 -14.54 -7.79 4.87
C SER A 142 -13.89 -8.90 5.71
N ILE A 143 -14.30 -9.11 6.94
CA ILE A 143 -13.78 -10.21 7.79
C ILE A 143 -14.13 -11.56 7.17
N TYR A 144 -15.40 -11.74 6.77
CA TYR A 144 -15.85 -12.98 6.13
C TYR A 144 -15.24 -13.18 4.74
N LEU A 145 -15.13 -12.13 3.93
CA LEU A 145 -14.49 -12.22 2.63
C LEU A 145 -13.02 -12.60 2.73
N ASN A 146 -12.29 -12.00 3.67
CA ASN A 146 -10.89 -12.34 3.90
C ASN A 146 -10.72 -13.80 4.36
N GLU A 147 -11.61 -14.25 5.25
CA GLU A 147 -11.56 -15.62 5.73
C GLU A 147 -11.92 -16.64 4.64
N ILE A 148 -12.92 -16.34 3.80
CA ILE A 148 -13.24 -17.16 2.64
C ILE A 148 -12.06 -17.21 1.67
N GLN A 149 -11.37 -16.08 1.44
CA GLN A 149 -10.17 -16.05 0.61
C GLN A 149 -9.05 -16.93 1.20
N ASN A 150 -8.82 -16.83 2.50
CA ASN A 150 -7.83 -17.68 3.19
C ASN A 150 -8.16 -19.16 3.06
N LEU A 151 -9.43 -19.53 3.22
CA LEU A 151 -9.88 -20.92 3.02
C LEU A 151 -9.60 -21.41 1.59
N LYS A 152 -9.87 -20.57 0.59
CA LYS A 152 -9.57 -20.89 -0.82
C LYS A 152 -8.08 -21.05 -1.07
N ASP A 153 -7.25 -20.18 -0.52
CA ASP A 153 -5.78 -20.24 -0.65
C ASP A 153 -5.19 -21.50 0.00
N GLU A 154 -5.83 -22.03 1.03
CA GLU A 154 -5.49 -23.31 1.68
C GLU A 154 -6.17 -24.53 1.02
N LYS A 155 -6.80 -24.37 -0.12
CA LYS A 155 -7.52 -25.42 -0.87
C LYS A 155 -8.66 -26.06 -0.09
N ILE A 156 -9.33 -25.32 0.76
CA ILE A 156 -10.48 -25.78 1.53
C ILE A 156 -11.75 -25.41 0.76
N PHE A 157 -12.48 -26.42 0.32
CA PHE A 157 -13.69 -26.24 -0.47
C PHE A 157 -14.92 -25.94 0.41
N PRO A 158 -15.97 -25.30 -0.15
CA PRO A 158 -17.19 -24.96 0.61
C PRO A 158 -17.88 -26.16 1.28
N GLN A 159 -17.79 -27.35 0.69
CA GLN A 159 -18.38 -28.58 1.22
C GLN A 159 -17.54 -29.25 2.32
N ASP A 160 -16.31 -28.84 2.52
CA ASP A 160 -15.39 -29.46 3.48
C ASP A 160 -15.60 -28.92 4.91
N LYS A 161 -16.79 -29.07 5.46
CA LYS A 161 -17.20 -28.50 6.75
C LYS A 161 -16.18 -28.76 7.87
N SER A 162 -15.68 -29.98 8.00
CA SER A 162 -14.73 -30.36 9.06
C SER A 162 -13.40 -29.60 8.94
N LYS A 163 -12.90 -29.39 7.72
CA LYS A 163 -11.68 -28.62 7.46
C LYS A 163 -11.90 -27.13 7.72
N ILE A 164 -13.07 -26.60 7.31
CA ILE A 164 -13.43 -25.20 7.53
C ILE A 164 -13.44 -24.90 9.03
N LEU A 165 -14.15 -25.69 9.83
CA LEU A 165 -14.29 -25.51 11.28
C LEU A 165 -12.98 -25.72 12.04
N LYS A 166 -12.08 -26.55 11.51
CA LYS A 166 -10.74 -26.72 12.07
C LYS A 166 -9.86 -25.49 11.78
N TYR A 167 -10.05 -24.86 10.64
CA TYR A 167 -9.24 -23.72 10.19
C TYR A 167 -9.71 -22.39 10.78
N SER A 168 -11.02 -22.17 10.86
CA SER A 168 -11.61 -20.89 11.25
C SER A 168 -12.61 -21.04 12.40
N SER A 169 -12.57 -20.08 13.33
CA SER A 169 -13.51 -19.95 14.44
C SER A 169 -14.61 -18.90 14.23
N LEU A 170 -14.69 -18.32 13.03
CA LEU A 170 -15.75 -17.35 12.72
C LEU A 170 -17.13 -17.99 12.80
N GLU A 171 -18.09 -17.24 13.32
CA GLU A 171 -19.48 -17.69 13.48
C GLU A 171 -20.08 -18.08 12.14
N ASN A 172 -20.63 -19.30 12.06
CA ASN A 172 -21.31 -19.86 10.87
C ASN A 172 -20.52 -19.78 9.55
N ILE A 173 -19.19 -19.72 9.61
CA ILE A 173 -18.35 -19.58 8.43
C ILE A 173 -18.55 -20.70 7.40
N ASP A 174 -18.80 -21.93 7.85
CA ASP A 174 -19.07 -23.08 6.99
C ASP A 174 -20.35 -22.89 6.17
N GLU A 175 -21.43 -22.44 6.78
CA GLU A 175 -22.70 -22.15 6.13
C GLU A 175 -22.58 -20.92 5.21
N ILE A 176 -21.97 -19.86 5.71
CA ILE A 176 -21.76 -18.59 4.96
C ILE A 176 -20.93 -18.85 3.71
N TYR A 177 -19.82 -19.58 3.82
CA TYR A 177 -18.97 -19.91 2.68
C TYR A 177 -19.74 -20.73 1.64
N ASN A 178 -20.50 -21.72 2.07
CA ASN A 178 -21.29 -22.56 1.18
C ASN A 178 -22.37 -21.74 0.45
N ILE A 179 -23.15 -20.92 1.15
CA ILE A 179 -24.18 -20.06 0.53
C ILE A 179 -23.56 -19.01 -0.41
N TYR A 180 -22.49 -18.36 0.02
CA TYR A 180 -21.77 -17.40 -0.80
C TYR A 180 -21.33 -18.04 -2.13
N GLN A 181 -20.77 -19.24 -2.07
CA GLN A 181 -20.31 -19.96 -3.24
C GLN A 181 -21.46 -20.41 -4.15
N GLN A 182 -22.58 -20.85 -3.59
CA GLN A 182 -23.77 -21.18 -4.37
C GLN A 182 -24.33 -19.96 -5.11
N ARG A 183 -24.37 -18.81 -4.43
CA ARG A 183 -24.83 -17.56 -5.06
C ARG A 183 -23.94 -17.14 -6.21
N LEU A 184 -22.63 -17.28 -6.09
CA LEU A 184 -21.70 -17.02 -7.19
C LEU A 184 -22.02 -17.89 -8.43
N ILE A 185 -22.26 -19.19 -8.24
CA ILE A 185 -22.62 -20.09 -9.31
C ILE A 185 -23.97 -19.70 -9.94
N GLU A 186 -24.98 -19.39 -9.13
CA GLU A 186 -26.30 -18.99 -9.61
C GLU A 186 -26.26 -17.76 -10.53
N ILE A 187 -25.43 -16.78 -10.22
CA ILE A 187 -25.26 -15.57 -11.01
C ILE A 187 -24.18 -15.70 -12.11
N ASN A 188 -23.66 -16.88 -12.32
CA ASN A 188 -22.56 -17.15 -13.26
C ASN A 188 -21.37 -16.22 -13.03
N ALA A 189 -20.87 -16.16 -11.82
CA ALA A 189 -19.76 -15.31 -11.41
C ALA A 189 -18.72 -16.07 -10.60
N VAL A 190 -17.53 -15.51 -10.56
CA VAL A 190 -16.40 -15.96 -9.75
C VAL A 190 -15.79 -14.77 -9.00
N ASP A 191 -15.24 -15.01 -7.84
CA ASP A 191 -14.28 -14.09 -7.24
C ASP A 191 -12.84 -14.46 -7.63
N PHE A 192 -11.84 -13.66 -7.22
CA PHE A 192 -10.45 -13.95 -7.58
C PHE A 192 -9.95 -15.30 -7.07
N GLY A 193 -10.34 -15.69 -5.85
CA GLY A 193 -9.96 -16.98 -5.29
C GLY A 193 -10.54 -18.16 -6.06
N ASP A 194 -11.74 -18.02 -6.61
CA ASP A 194 -12.39 -19.05 -7.41
C ASP A 194 -11.64 -19.39 -8.69
N ILE A 195 -11.02 -18.41 -9.31
CA ILE A 195 -10.27 -18.64 -10.55
C ILE A 195 -9.22 -19.74 -10.33
N LEU A 196 -8.50 -19.69 -9.24
CA LEU A 196 -7.48 -20.68 -8.90
C LEU A 196 -8.08 -21.94 -8.28
N LEU A 197 -9.03 -21.82 -7.36
CA LEU A 197 -9.62 -22.97 -6.67
C LEU A 197 -10.44 -23.86 -7.62
N HIS A 198 -11.24 -23.28 -8.51
CA HIS A 198 -11.96 -24.02 -9.52
C HIS A 198 -11.02 -24.71 -10.51
N SER A 199 -9.95 -24.03 -10.93
CA SER A 199 -8.93 -24.63 -11.77
C SER A 199 -8.24 -25.83 -11.11
N TYR A 200 -7.93 -25.68 -9.84
CA TYR A 200 -7.39 -26.79 -9.03
C TYR A 200 -8.35 -27.96 -8.93
N PHE A 201 -9.63 -27.71 -8.68
CA PHE A 201 -10.67 -28.74 -8.66
C PHE A 201 -10.76 -29.48 -9.98
N ILE A 202 -10.79 -28.77 -11.10
CA ILE A 202 -10.86 -29.37 -12.44
C ILE A 202 -9.65 -30.25 -12.71
N LEU A 203 -8.44 -29.76 -12.46
CA LEU A 203 -7.20 -30.48 -12.71
C LEU A 203 -7.02 -31.72 -11.82
N THR A 204 -7.51 -31.66 -10.58
CA THR A 204 -7.40 -32.80 -9.65
C THR A 204 -8.47 -33.87 -9.88
N ASN A 205 -9.65 -33.50 -10.38
CA ASN A 205 -10.76 -34.43 -10.57
C ASN A 205 -10.90 -34.92 -12.02
N ASN A 206 -10.16 -34.39 -12.97
CA ASN A 206 -10.21 -34.75 -14.38
C ASN A 206 -8.81 -35.04 -14.93
N LYS A 207 -8.38 -36.28 -14.79
CA LYS A 207 -7.03 -36.71 -15.14
C LYS A 207 -6.69 -36.45 -16.62
N ASP A 208 -7.64 -36.65 -17.52
CA ASP A 208 -7.44 -36.41 -18.96
C ASP A 208 -7.13 -34.96 -19.28
N ILE A 209 -7.79 -34.01 -18.59
CA ILE A 209 -7.52 -32.57 -18.70
C ILE A 209 -6.15 -32.24 -18.14
N GLN A 210 -5.83 -32.77 -16.98
CA GLN A 210 -4.54 -32.56 -16.33
C GLN A 210 -3.40 -33.08 -17.18
N GLU A 211 -3.48 -34.31 -17.72
CA GLU A 211 -2.46 -34.89 -18.58
C GLU A 211 -2.33 -34.14 -19.92
N THR A 212 -3.44 -33.70 -20.52
CA THR A 212 -3.42 -32.89 -21.73
C THR A 212 -2.63 -31.62 -21.55
N HIS A 213 -2.91 -30.86 -20.47
CA HIS A 213 -2.21 -29.62 -20.22
C HIS A 213 -0.75 -29.83 -19.79
N SER A 214 -0.45 -30.80 -18.93
CA SER A 214 0.91 -31.09 -18.50
C SER A 214 1.81 -31.59 -19.64
N ASN A 215 1.27 -32.34 -20.58
CA ASN A 215 2.02 -32.77 -21.76
C ASN A 215 2.21 -31.65 -22.79
N PHE A 216 1.26 -30.72 -22.89
CA PHE A 216 1.38 -29.57 -23.77
C PHE A 216 2.42 -28.56 -23.28
N ILE A 217 2.39 -28.22 -22.01
CA ILE A 217 3.31 -27.26 -21.38
C ILE A 217 4.66 -27.94 -21.16
N GLN A 218 5.71 -27.38 -21.75
CA GLN A 218 7.06 -27.93 -21.70
C GLN A 218 7.98 -27.23 -20.73
N HIS A 219 7.79 -25.94 -20.49
CA HIS A 219 8.56 -25.14 -19.56
C HIS A 219 7.67 -24.22 -18.75
N ILE A 220 7.96 -24.09 -17.46
CA ILE A 220 7.27 -23.17 -16.56
C ILE A 220 8.32 -22.28 -15.89
N LEU A 221 8.13 -20.97 -16.01
CA LEU A 221 8.96 -19.93 -15.42
C LEU A 221 8.12 -19.16 -14.39
N ILE A 222 8.62 -19.01 -13.18
CA ILE A 222 7.93 -18.29 -12.11
C ILE A 222 8.84 -17.21 -11.55
N ASP A 223 8.35 -15.98 -11.55
CA ASP A 223 8.98 -14.85 -10.86
C ASP A 223 8.43 -14.71 -9.44
N GLU A 224 9.20 -14.07 -8.55
CA GLU A 224 8.83 -13.84 -7.15
C GLU A 224 8.31 -15.10 -6.44
N PHE A 225 8.99 -16.23 -6.64
CA PHE A 225 8.52 -17.54 -6.18
C PHE A 225 8.28 -17.62 -4.67
N GLN A 226 8.98 -16.82 -3.87
CA GLN A 226 8.79 -16.72 -2.42
C GLN A 226 7.41 -16.17 -2.02
N ASP A 227 6.69 -15.52 -2.92
CA ASP A 227 5.37 -14.93 -2.66
C ASP A 227 4.22 -15.88 -3.02
N THR A 228 4.50 -17.10 -3.48
CA THR A 228 3.48 -18.10 -3.81
C THR A 228 2.77 -18.61 -2.55
N ASN A 229 1.46 -18.81 -2.66
CA ASN A 229 0.68 -19.52 -1.66
C ASN A 229 0.61 -21.03 -1.96
N LEU A 230 -0.04 -21.81 -1.09
CA LEU A 230 -0.15 -23.26 -1.25
C LEU A 230 -0.91 -23.64 -2.52
N LEU A 231 -2.04 -22.98 -2.80
CA LEU A 231 -2.88 -23.26 -3.98
C LEU A 231 -2.12 -22.98 -5.28
N GLN A 232 -1.43 -21.84 -5.38
CA GLN A 232 -0.62 -21.47 -6.54
C GLN A 232 0.49 -22.48 -6.80
N TYR A 233 1.19 -22.88 -5.77
CA TYR A 233 2.27 -23.85 -5.88
C TYR A 233 1.77 -25.23 -6.34
N ASP A 234 0.67 -25.70 -5.77
CA ASP A 234 0.10 -26.99 -6.17
C ASP A 234 -0.47 -26.96 -7.58
N LEU A 235 -1.07 -25.85 -8.02
CA LEU A 235 -1.47 -25.67 -9.42
C LEU A 235 -0.31 -25.82 -10.39
N ILE A 236 0.83 -25.21 -10.08
CA ILE A 236 2.03 -25.33 -10.90
C ILE A 236 2.51 -26.78 -10.98
N LYS A 237 2.52 -27.49 -9.84
CA LYS A 237 2.93 -28.92 -9.82
C LYS A 237 2.03 -29.79 -10.68
N LEU A 238 0.73 -29.51 -10.74
CA LEU A 238 -0.22 -30.22 -11.60
C LEU A 238 0.04 -30.02 -13.10
N LEU A 239 0.66 -28.92 -13.49
CA LEU A 239 0.99 -28.60 -14.88
C LEU A 239 2.37 -29.14 -15.31
N LEU A 240 3.17 -29.67 -14.38
CA LEU A 240 4.47 -30.25 -14.71
C LEU A 240 4.32 -31.61 -15.36
N ASN A 241 5.10 -31.83 -16.43
CA ASN A 241 5.30 -33.17 -17.02
C ASN A 241 6.47 -33.92 -16.36
N ASN A 242 6.81 -35.07 -16.89
CA ASN A 242 7.90 -35.91 -16.38
C ASN A 242 9.29 -35.24 -16.42
N ASN A 243 9.50 -34.28 -17.30
CA ASN A 243 10.76 -33.53 -17.38
C ASN A 243 10.93 -32.50 -16.26
N GLN A 244 9.85 -32.13 -15.59
CA GLN A 244 9.85 -31.16 -14.48
C GLN A 244 10.64 -29.88 -14.79
N ASN A 245 10.48 -29.32 -15.99
CA ASN A 245 11.16 -28.11 -16.41
C ASN A 245 10.52 -26.88 -15.72
N LEU A 246 10.82 -26.74 -14.45
CA LEU A 246 10.36 -25.68 -13.57
C LEU A 246 11.52 -24.77 -13.20
N PHE A 247 11.48 -23.54 -13.68
CA PHE A 247 12.48 -22.50 -13.45
C PHE A 247 11.88 -21.44 -12.52
N CYS A 248 12.26 -21.48 -11.27
CA CYS A 248 11.77 -20.55 -10.25
C CYS A 248 12.84 -19.50 -9.91
N VAL A 249 12.47 -18.24 -9.99
CA VAL A 249 13.30 -17.12 -9.59
C VAL A 249 12.66 -16.47 -8.35
N GLY A 250 13.45 -16.27 -7.32
CA GLY A 250 12.95 -15.68 -6.09
C GLY A 250 14.06 -15.31 -5.12
N ASP A 251 13.62 -14.71 -4.03
CA ASP A 251 14.46 -14.29 -2.92
C ASP A 251 13.72 -14.52 -1.59
N ASP A 252 14.09 -15.54 -0.86
CA ASP A 252 13.51 -15.84 0.45
C ASP A 252 13.68 -14.67 1.44
N ASP A 253 14.77 -13.91 1.33
CA ASP A 253 15.01 -12.72 2.15
C ASP A 253 14.05 -11.54 1.84
N GLN A 254 13.31 -11.61 0.74
CA GLN A 254 12.28 -10.63 0.36
C GLN A 254 10.84 -11.15 0.51
N SER A 255 10.63 -12.25 1.24
CA SER A 255 9.30 -12.78 1.55
C SER A 255 8.64 -11.96 2.67
N ILE A 256 7.75 -11.03 2.30
CA ILE A 256 7.08 -10.08 3.19
C ILE A 256 5.56 -10.09 3.09
N TYR A 257 4.98 -11.09 2.45
CA TYR A 257 3.53 -11.20 2.21
C TYR A 257 2.88 -12.43 2.85
N ALA A 258 3.41 -12.91 3.99
CA ALA A 258 2.80 -14.01 4.73
C ALA A 258 1.36 -13.68 5.15
N TRP A 259 1.07 -12.44 5.47
CA TRP A 259 -0.28 -11.95 5.79
C TRP A 259 -1.26 -11.98 4.58
N ARG A 260 -0.75 -12.13 3.36
CA ARG A 260 -1.51 -12.38 2.13
C ARG A 260 -1.55 -13.86 1.73
N GLY A 261 -1.11 -14.76 2.60
CA GLY A 261 -1.10 -16.21 2.35
C GLY A 261 0.17 -16.73 1.68
N ALA A 262 1.18 -15.91 1.40
CA ALA A 262 2.46 -16.39 0.90
C ALA A 262 3.12 -17.37 1.87
N LYS A 263 3.66 -18.46 1.32
CA LYS A 263 4.35 -19.52 2.08
C LYS A 263 5.84 -19.52 1.74
N ILE A 264 6.65 -18.96 2.62
CA ILE A 264 8.10 -18.96 2.44
C ILE A 264 8.67 -20.39 2.36
N GLU A 265 8.00 -21.34 2.98
CA GLU A 265 8.35 -22.75 2.93
C GLU A 265 8.42 -23.30 1.50
N ASN A 266 7.65 -22.73 0.57
CA ASN A 266 7.67 -23.16 -0.84
C ASN A 266 9.08 -22.99 -1.45
N ILE A 267 9.70 -21.83 -1.25
CA ILE A 267 11.06 -21.59 -1.78
C ILE A 267 12.13 -22.27 -0.93
N ILE A 268 11.98 -22.27 0.39
CA ILE A 268 12.96 -22.90 1.30
C ILE A 268 13.07 -24.40 1.03
N ASN A 269 11.95 -25.09 0.83
CA ASN A 269 11.90 -26.54 0.64
C ASN A 269 12.11 -26.99 -0.81
N PHE A 270 12.04 -26.07 -1.77
CA PHE A 270 12.12 -26.38 -3.20
C PHE A 270 13.35 -27.22 -3.60
N PRO A 271 14.58 -26.89 -3.16
CA PRO A 271 15.75 -27.69 -3.52
C PRO A 271 15.67 -29.14 -3.06
N ASN A 272 15.10 -29.39 -1.90
CA ASN A 272 14.94 -30.75 -1.37
C ASN A 272 13.78 -31.49 -2.03
N GLU A 273 12.65 -30.82 -2.27
CA GLU A 273 11.48 -31.44 -2.89
C GLU A 273 11.76 -31.89 -4.32
N PHE A 274 12.46 -31.07 -5.10
CA PHE A 274 12.80 -31.38 -6.48
C PHE A 274 14.20 -31.97 -6.67
N ASN A 275 14.97 -32.16 -5.60
CA ASN A 275 16.37 -32.61 -5.65
C ASN A 275 17.17 -31.83 -6.70
N CYS A 276 17.15 -30.54 -6.67
CA CYS A 276 17.77 -29.69 -7.66
C CYS A 276 18.85 -28.78 -7.08
N GLU A 277 19.71 -28.29 -7.96
CA GLU A 277 20.70 -27.28 -7.61
C GLU A 277 20.07 -25.89 -7.46
N VAL A 278 20.76 -25.03 -6.69
CA VAL A 278 20.43 -23.62 -6.51
C VAL A 278 21.51 -22.77 -7.15
N VAL A 279 21.13 -21.96 -8.12
CA VAL A 279 22.00 -20.93 -8.67
C VAL A 279 21.79 -19.64 -7.90
N ARG A 280 22.85 -19.11 -7.28
CA ARG A 280 22.79 -17.86 -6.50
C ARG A 280 23.33 -16.71 -7.30
N LEU A 281 22.48 -15.69 -7.53
CA LEU A 281 22.87 -14.42 -8.12
C LEU A 281 23.27 -13.47 -7.00
N THR A 282 24.56 -13.21 -6.85
CA THR A 282 25.12 -12.43 -5.74
C THR A 282 25.66 -11.07 -6.15
N LYS A 283 25.93 -10.87 -7.44
CA LYS A 283 26.42 -9.59 -7.95
C LYS A 283 25.29 -8.57 -8.01
N ASN A 284 25.38 -7.56 -7.16
CA ASN A 284 24.39 -6.49 -7.07
C ASN A 284 24.83 -5.28 -7.88
N TYR A 285 23.97 -4.82 -8.77
CA TYR A 285 24.20 -3.68 -9.66
C TYR A 285 23.49 -2.40 -9.20
N ARG A 286 22.88 -2.42 -8.02
CA ARG A 286 22.06 -1.32 -7.49
C ARG A 286 22.79 -0.51 -6.45
N SER A 287 23.36 -1.16 -5.43
CA SER A 287 23.74 -0.55 -4.15
C SER A 287 25.25 -0.54 -3.93
N ASN A 288 25.73 0.40 -3.11
CA ASN A 288 27.12 0.38 -2.64
C ASN A 288 27.36 -0.70 -1.58
N ASN A 289 28.65 -0.94 -1.24
CA ASN A 289 29.01 -2.00 -0.32
C ASN A 289 28.50 -1.80 1.11
N ALA A 290 28.50 -0.58 1.63
CA ALA A 290 28.03 -0.31 2.99
C ALA A 290 26.56 -0.69 3.17
N ILE A 291 25.71 -0.39 2.18
CA ILE A 291 24.31 -0.76 2.15
C ILE A 291 24.12 -2.28 2.09
N LEU A 292 24.86 -2.96 1.21
CA LEU A 292 24.76 -4.42 1.07
C LEU A 292 25.26 -5.17 2.29
N GLU A 293 26.34 -4.72 2.91
CA GLU A 293 26.84 -5.30 4.16
C GLU A 293 25.86 -5.09 5.33
N ALA A 294 25.24 -3.93 5.42
CA ALA A 294 24.18 -3.66 6.40
C ALA A 294 23.00 -4.59 6.21
N ALA A 295 22.50 -4.71 4.99
CA ALA A 295 21.40 -5.61 4.67
C ALA A 295 21.74 -7.08 5.01
N SER A 296 22.93 -7.51 4.64
CA SER A 296 23.43 -8.88 4.92
C SER A 296 23.58 -9.13 6.42
N SER A 297 24.10 -8.18 7.20
CA SER A 297 24.27 -8.34 8.64
C SER A 297 22.93 -8.41 9.38
N VAL A 298 21.93 -7.63 8.97
CA VAL A 298 20.58 -7.73 9.54
C VAL A 298 19.93 -9.07 9.22
N ILE A 299 19.89 -9.45 7.95
CA ILE A 299 19.17 -10.65 7.52
C ILE A 299 19.83 -11.96 7.98
N SER A 300 21.13 -11.96 8.23
CA SER A 300 21.87 -13.13 8.74
C SER A 300 21.39 -13.62 10.11
N ASN A 301 20.67 -12.79 10.85
CA ASN A 301 20.06 -13.17 12.13
C ASN A 301 18.79 -14.03 11.97
N ASN A 302 18.21 -14.10 10.77
CA ASN A 302 17.16 -15.07 10.46
C ASN A 302 17.77 -16.48 10.31
N LYS A 303 17.15 -17.46 10.95
CA LYS A 303 17.60 -18.85 10.90
C LYS A 303 17.05 -19.63 9.72
N ASN A 304 15.79 -19.35 9.38
CA ASN A 304 15.08 -20.03 8.29
C ASN A 304 15.31 -19.30 6.97
N ARG A 305 16.46 -19.55 6.33
CA ARG A 305 16.84 -18.95 5.04
C ARG A 305 17.79 -19.83 4.25
N LEU A 306 17.76 -19.69 2.93
CA LEU A 306 18.66 -20.39 2.02
C LEU A 306 20.10 -19.84 2.04
N GLY A 307 20.22 -18.56 2.32
CA GLY A 307 21.51 -17.86 2.43
C GLY A 307 22.14 -17.46 1.10
N LYS A 308 22.55 -16.22 1.04
CA LYS A 308 23.37 -15.62 -0.01
C LYS A 308 24.06 -14.38 0.54
N ASN A 309 25.17 -14.02 -0.06
CA ASN A 309 25.89 -12.78 0.23
C ASN A 309 25.88 -11.93 -1.03
N LEU A 310 25.41 -10.70 -0.92
CA LEU A 310 25.42 -9.74 -2.01
C LEU A 310 26.75 -8.97 -2.03
N GLU A 311 27.29 -8.78 -3.22
CA GLU A 311 28.48 -8.00 -3.46
C GLU A 311 28.19 -6.90 -4.46
N SER A 312 28.58 -5.66 -4.18
CA SER A 312 28.44 -4.56 -5.12
C SER A 312 29.33 -4.78 -6.35
N PHE A 313 28.76 -4.62 -7.51
CA PHE A 313 29.46 -4.78 -8.80
C PHE A 313 29.36 -3.53 -9.68
N ASN A 314 28.93 -2.41 -9.15
CA ASN A 314 28.80 -1.16 -9.88
C ASN A 314 29.79 -0.13 -9.34
N ASN A 315 30.91 0.04 -10.05
CA ASN A 315 31.96 1.02 -9.71
C ASN A 315 31.55 2.49 -9.92
N GLU A 316 30.41 2.73 -10.54
CA GLU A 316 29.84 4.08 -10.75
C GLU A 316 29.06 4.57 -9.53
N ILE A 317 28.75 3.69 -8.59
CA ILE A 317 28.00 4.04 -7.37
C ILE A 317 28.99 4.54 -6.31
N PRO A 318 28.78 5.77 -5.78
CA PRO A 318 29.64 6.31 -4.74
C PRO A 318 29.62 5.45 -3.47
N GLU A 319 30.79 5.18 -2.90
CA GLU A 319 30.90 4.59 -1.55
C GLU A 319 30.52 5.64 -0.51
N GLN A 320 29.48 5.37 0.24
CA GLN A 320 28.99 6.24 1.28
C GLN A 320 28.48 5.40 2.45
N LYS A 321 28.85 5.79 3.68
CA LYS A 321 28.31 5.16 4.87
C LYS A 321 26.84 5.46 5.03
N ILE A 322 26.16 4.58 5.75
CA ILE A 322 24.74 4.76 6.12
C ILE A 322 24.68 5.83 7.21
N ASN A 323 23.86 6.85 7.00
CA ASN A 323 23.63 7.90 7.95
C ASN A 323 22.62 7.42 9.02
N LEU A 324 23.00 7.54 10.28
CA LEU A 324 22.13 7.24 11.42
C LEU A 324 21.95 8.48 12.27
N LYS A 325 20.70 8.84 12.60
CA LYS A 325 20.41 9.99 13.44
C LYS A 325 19.29 9.72 14.42
N SER A 326 19.49 10.15 15.67
CA SER A 326 18.51 10.07 16.74
C SER A 326 17.86 11.43 17.02
N PHE A 327 16.59 11.38 17.42
CA PHE A 327 15.79 12.55 17.75
C PHE A 327 15.02 12.35 19.04
N TYR A 328 14.63 13.44 19.68
CA TYR A 328 13.76 13.37 20.84
C TYR A 328 12.30 13.10 20.43
N SER A 329 11.81 13.75 19.37
CA SER A 329 10.42 13.64 18.92
C SER A 329 10.30 13.30 17.43
N GLN A 330 9.14 12.79 17.04
CA GLN A 330 8.83 12.53 15.63
C GLN A 330 8.81 13.80 14.78
N GLU A 331 8.45 14.95 15.37
CA GLU A 331 8.42 16.23 14.68
C GLU A 331 9.82 16.68 14.31
N GLU A 332 10.80 16.50 15.20
CA GLU A 332 12.22 16.77 14.92
C GLU A 332 12.75 15.84 13.83
N GLU A 333 12.41 14.56 13.91
CA GLU A 333 12.78 13.57 12.89
C GLU A 333 12.21 13.95 11.52
N SER A 334 10.90 14.23 11.45
CA SER A 334 10.23 14.61 10.21
C SER A 334 10.77 15.91 9.62
N LEU A 335 11.07 16.87 10.48
CA LEU A 335 11.69 18.13 10.07
C LEU A 335 13.07 17.91 9.47
N TRP A 336 13.89 17.09 10.11
CA TRP A 336 15.21 16.73 9.60
C TRP A 336 15.14 16.00 8.26
N VAL A 337 14.20 15.05 8.09
CA VAL A 337 14.02 14.36 6.82
C VAL A 337 13.70 15.34 5.70
N ALA A 338 12.74 16.24 5.90
CA ALA A 338 12.37 17.24 4.90
C ALA A 338 13.50 18.23 4.61
N ASP A 339 14.18 18.74 5.64
CA ASP A 339 15.31 19.65 5.49
C ASP A 339 16.49 19.00 4.77
N ASN A 340 16.83 17.77 5.14
CA ASN A 340 17.92 17.01 4.50
C ASN A 340 17.62 16.75 3.02
N ILE A 341 16.38 16.37 2.69
CA ILE A 341 15.95 16.20 1.32
C ILE A 341 16.02 17.55 0.57
N SER A 342 15.52 18.64 1.16
CA SER A 342 15.49 19.95 0.50
C SER A 342 16.87 20.44 0.06
N ARG A 343 17.91 20.10 0.82
CA ARG A 343 19.31 20.43 0.49
C ARG A 343 19.89 19.59 -0.63
N LYS A 344 19.40 18.36 -0.82
CA LYS A 344 19.88 17.40 -1.83
C LYS A 344 18.99 17.34 -3.06
N TYR A 345 17.75 17.84 -2.97
CA TYR A 345 16.74 17.66 -3.99
C TYR A 345 17.18 18.27 -5.34
N ASN A 346 17.08 17.46 -6.37
CA ASN A 346 17.26 17.84 -7.76
C ASN A 346 16.33 16.98 -8.63
N ASP A 347 16.06 17.44 -9.85
CA ASP A 347 15.13 16.78 -10.77
C ASP A 347 15.71 15.53 -11.45
N GLN A 348 16.94 15.15 -11.17
CA GLN A 348 17.62 14.02 -11.83
C GLN A 348 17.69 12.79 -10.94
N GLU A 349 17.71 12.95 -9.63
CA GLU A 349 17.82 11.87 -8.66
C GLU A 349 16.49 11.53 -8.02
N THR A 350 16.34 10.28 -7.62
CA THR A 350 15.11 9.73 -7.03
C THR A 350 15.21 9.66 -5.51
N PHE A 351 14.12 10.03 -4.85
CA PHE A 351 14.00 10.04 -3.38
C PHE A 351 12.84 9.17 -2.93
N GLY A 352 13.09 8.30 -1.97
CA GLY A 352 12.09 7.46 -1.32
C GLY A 352 12.12 7.64 0.18
N ILE A 353 10.94 7.83 0.78
CA ILE A 353 10.74 7.82 2.24
C ILE A 353 9.87 6.60 2.54
N LEU A 354 10.41 5.64 3.26
CA LEU A 354 9.80 4.35 3.49
C LEU A 354 9.49 4.18 4.97
N VAL A 355 8.21 4.07 5.28
CA VAL A 355 7.72 3.96 6.67
C VAL A 355 7.16 2.58 6.95
N ARG A 356 7.19 2.15 8.20
CA ARG A 356 6.59 0.88 8.62
C ARG A 356 5.06 1.00 8.76
N LEU A 357 4.58 2.11 9.31
CA LEU A 357 3.16 2.38 9.55
C LEU A 357 2.70 3.62 8.80
N THR A 358 1.52 3.58 8.23
CA THR A 358 0.91 4.73 7.56
C THR A 358 0.72 5.93 8.48
N ALA A 359 0.54 5.69 9.79
CA ALA A 359 0.46 6.75 10.79
C ALA A 359 1.71 7.64 10.87
N GLN A 360 2.89 7.13 10.45
CA GLN A 360 4.12 7.92 10.40
C GLN A 360 4.13 8.95 9.26
N MET A 361 3.36 8.72 8.19
CA MET A 361 3.40 9.56 6.99
C MET A 361 3.00 11.00 7.24
N ARG A 362 2.10 11.21 8.16
CA ARG A 362 1.44 12.47 8.40
C ARG A 362 2.38 13.60 8.82
N SER A 363 3.20 13.36 9.83
CA SER A 363 4.21 14.32 10.29
C SER A 363 5.23 14.63 9.18
N ILE A 364 5.55 13.64 8.36
CA ILE A 364 6.46 13.78 7.21
C ILE A 364 5.82 14.63 6.12
N GLU A 365 4.57 14.35 5.75
CA GLU A 365 3.84 15.14 4.73
C GLU A 365 3.77 16.62 5.10
N ASP A 366 3.44 16.91 6.37
CA ASP A 366 3.38 18.27 6.88
C ASP A 366 4.70 19.02 6.65
N LYS A 367 5.83 18.38 6.90
CA LYS A 367 7.14 18.98 6.71
C LYS A 367 7.54 19.09 5.23
N LEU A 368 7.17 18.11 4.39
CA LEU A 368 7.38 18.20 2.93
C LEU A 368 6.60 19.37 2.34
N ILE A 369 5.37 19.58 2.78
CA ILE A 369 4.54 20.73 2.38
C ILE A 369 5.19 22.04 2.82
N LYS A 370 5.64 22.13 4.07
CA LYS A 370 6.32 23.32 4.62
C LYS A 370 7.57 23.72 3.83
N TYR A 371 8.32 22.74 3.34
CA TYR A 371 9.50 22.97 2.47
C TYR A 371 9.16 23.12 0.99
N ALA A 372 7.87 23.12 0.62
CA ALA A 372 7.41 23.18 -0.77
C ALA A 372 8.03 22.09 -1.67
N LEU A 373 8.29 20.91 -1.11
CA LEU A 373 8.86 19.79 -1.84
C LEU A 373 7.76 18.99 -2.57
N PRO A 374 7.94 18.67 -3.84
CA PRO A 374 6.98 17.86 -4.58
C PRO A 374 7.04 16.41 -4.08
N TYR A 375 5.92 15.86 -3.67
CA TYR A 375 5.83 14.48 -3.19
C TYR A 375 4.58 13.77 -3.69
N GLU A 376 4.63 12.46 -3.66
CA GLU A 376 3.54 11.57 -4.03
C GLU A 376 3.44 10.45 -2.99
N ILE A 377 2.22 10.12 -2.55
CA ILE A 377 1.98 8.95 -1.71
C ILE A 377 1.65 7.76 -2.60
N ILE A 378 2.45 6.72 -2.50
CA ILE A 378 2.18 5.47 -3.20
C ILE A 378 1.18 4.66 -2.38
N GLY A 379 0.01 4.40 -2.98
CA GLY A 379 -1.06 3.62 -2.36
C GLY A 379 -2.11 4.42 -1.58
N GLY A 380 -2.09 5.74 -1.65
CA GLY A 380 -3.10 6.57 -0.98
C GLY A 380 -3.16 8.03 -1.45
N PRO A 381 -4.22 8.74 -1.08
CA PRO A 381 -4.35 10.16 -1.39
C PRO A 381 -3.44 11.01 -0.48
N ARG A 382 -2.98 12.12 -1.02
CA ARG A 382 -2.25 13.14 -0.26
C ARG A 382 -3.14 13.80 0.79
N PHE A 383 -2.54 14.46 1.79
CA PHE A 383 -3.26 14.98 2.94
C PHE A 383 -4.45 15.86 2.56
N PHE A 384 -4.27 16.91 1.74
CA PHE A 384 -5.35 17.80 1.34
C PHE A 384 -6.32 17.20 0.30
N GLU A 385 -6.04 16.02 -0.23
CA GLU A 385 -6.92 15.27 -1.12
C GLU A 385 -7.81 14.28 -0.36
N ARG A 386 -7.54 14.04 0.93
CA ARG A 386 -8.33 13.12 1.75
C ARG A 386 -9.75 13.64 1.92
N LYS A 387 -10.69 12.70 1.89
CA LYS A 387 -12.12 13.00 1.90
C LYS A 387 -12.52 13.90 3.06
N GLU A 388 -12.16 13.53 4.29
CA GLU A 388 -12.49 14.26 5.51
C GLU A 388 -11.90 15.67 5.55
N ILE A 389 -10.72 15.85 4.98
CA ILE A 389 -10.06 17.15 4.87
C ILE A 389 -10.81 18.03 3.86
N LYS A 390 -11.11 17.49 2.68
CA LYS A 390 -11.90 18.20 1.67
C LYS A 390 -13.30 18.59 2.18
N ASP A 391 -13.92 17.72 2.96
CA ASP A 391 -15.25 17.97 3.52
C ASP A 391 -15.22 19.18 4.46
N VAL A 392 -14.28 19.21 5.42
CA VAL A 392 -14.14 20.34 6.36
C VAL A 392 -13.69 21.62 5.65
N LEU A 393 -12.74 21.52 4.71
CA LEU A 393 -12.33 22.68 3.89
C LEU A 393 -13.48 23.27 3.09
N SER A 394 -14.43 22.46 2.64
CA SER A 394 -15.60 22.93 1.90
C SER A 394 -16.50 23.81 2.76
N TYR A 395 -16.65 23.52 4.06
CA TYR A 395 -17.31 24.43 5.00
C TYR A 395 -16.61 25.79 5.09
N LEU A 396 -15.29 25.78 5.25
CA LEU A 396 -14.49 27.01 5.32
C LEU A 396 -14.54 27.78 4.01
N LYS A 397 -14.45 27.11 2.87
CA LYS A 397 -14.50 27.74 1.55
C LYS A 397 -15.86 28.38 1.29
N LEU A 398 -16.95 27.67 1.58
CA LEU A 398 -18.30 28.21 1.38
C LEU A 398 -18.57 29.41 2.29
N ALA A 399 -18.15 29.36 3.56
CA ALA A 399 -18.26 30.46 4.49
C ALA A 399 -17.43 31.68 4.07
N ASN A 400 -16.24 31.45 3.51
CA ASN A 400 -15.36 32.49 3.01
C ASN A 400 -15.84 33.11 1.69
N SER A 401 -16.42 32.29 0.82
CA SER A 401 -16.99 32.71 -0.46
C SER A 401 -18.34 32.00 -0.70
N GLN A 402 -19.43 32.70 -0.42
CA GLN A 402 -20.78 32.16 -0.52
C GLN A 402 -21.23 31.85 -1.98
N SER A 403 -20.40 32.18 -2.95
CA SER A 403 -20.57 31.82 -4.37
C SER A 403 -19.88 30.49 -4.75
N ASP A 404 -19.25 29.78 -3.82
CA ASP A 404 -18.62 28.50 -4.08
C ASP A 404 -19.64 27.34 -4.14
N ASP A 405 -20.24 27.19 -5.33
CA ASP A 405 -21.25 26.17 -5.58
C ASP A 405 -20.76 24.74 -5.42
N LEU A 406 -19.50 24.46 -5.75
CA LEU A 406 -18.92 23.13 -5.60
C LEU A 406 -18.80 22.73 -4.13
N SER A 407 -18.36 23.65 -3.28
CA SER A 407 -18.31 23.43 -1.83
C SER A 407 -19.71 23.27 -1.25
N PHE A 408 -20.70 24.05 -1.74
CA PHE A 408 -22.11 23.92 -1.36
C PHE A 408 -22.63 22.51 -1.65
N GLU A 409 -22.52 22.04 -2.88
CA GLU A 409 -22.98 20.71 -3.26
C GLU A 409 -22.36 19.60 -2.43
N ARG A 410 -21.08 19.75 -2.09
CA ARG A 410 -20.37 18.77 -1.30
C ARG A 410 -20.90 18.61 0.12
N ILE A 411 -21.27 19.70 0.78
CA ILE A 411 -21.56 19.71 2.22
C ILE A 411 -23.03 19.91 2.59
N ILE A 412 -23.90 20.28 1.68
CA ILE A 412 -25.33 20.56 1.99
C ILE A 412 -26.02 19.39 2.71
N ASN A 413 -25.67 18.16 2.38
CA ASN A 413 -26.20 16.95 3.01
C ASN A 413 -25.09 16.08 3.65
N LEU A 414 -23.99 16.68 4.05
CA LEU A 414 -22.89 16.02 4.71
C LEU A 414 -22.42 16.82 5.94
N PRO A 415 -22.65 16.38 7.18
CA PRO A 415 -23.43 15.20 7.61
C PRO A 415 -24.86 15.15 7.11
N ARG A 416 -25.44 13.95 7.12
CA ARG A 416 -26.80 13.76 6.59
C ARG A 416 -27.83 14.65 7.27
N ARG A 417 -28.50 15.49 6.50
CA ARG A 417 -29.57 16.40 6.96
C ARG A 417 -30.94 16.05 6.43
N GLY A 418 -31.04 14.96 5.64
CA GLY A 418 -32.28 14.57 5.00
C GLY A 418 -32.66 15.45 3.81
N ILE A 419 -31.69 16.11 3.19
CA ILE A 419 -31.85 16.92 1.99
C ILE A 419 -31.51 16.03 0.79
N GLY A 420 -32.55 15.57 0.07
CA GLY A 420 -32.40 14.69 -1.08
C GLY A 420 -32.11 15.43 -2.39
N GLU A 421 -31.82 14.67 -3.44
CA GLU A 421 -31.51 15.19 -4.77
C GLU A 421 -32.61 16.11 -5.36
N GLN A 422 -33.87 15.78 -5.11
CA GLN A 422 -35.00 16.61 -5.56
C GLN A 422 -34.98 17.98 -4.89
N SER A 423 -34.65 18.05 -3.61
CA SER A 423 -34.56 19.31 -2.87
C SER A 423 -33.37 20.14 -3.36
N ILE A 424 -32.25 19.50 -3.64
CA ILE A 424 -31.08 20.17 -4.22
C ILE A 424 -31.40 20.71 -5.61
N LYS A 425 -32.16 19.96 -6.41
CA LYS A 425 -32.60 20.39 -7.73
C LYS A 425 -33.47 21.68 -7.68
N ILE A 426 -34.38 21.81 -6.70
CA ILE A 426 -35.16 23.02 -6.48
C ILE A 426 -34.24 24.24 -6.25
N ILE A 427 -33.22 24.08 -5.44
CA ILE A 427 -32.23 25.12 -5.13
C ILE A 427 -31.46 25.52 -6.40
N ILE A 428 -31.00 24.54 -7.18
CA ILE A 428 -30.26 24.77 -8.43
C ILE A 428 -31.12 25.44 -9.49
N ASP A 429 -32.34 25.00 -9.67
CA ASP A 429 -33.26 25.58 -10.66
C ASP A 429 -33.61 27.05 -10.32
N HIS A 430 -33.84 27.35 -9.04
CA HIS A 430 -34.04 28.72 -8.56
C HIS A 430 -32.80 29.59 -8.73
N SER A 431 -31.61 29.02 -8.46
CA SER A 431 -30.31 29.67 -8.70
C SER A 431 -30.15 30.09 -10.16
N ARG A 432 -30.43 29.21 -11.08
CA ARG A 432 -30.31 29.48 -12.53
C ARG A 432 -31.35 30.53 -13.01
N SER A 433 -32.57 30.46 -12.50
CA SER A 433 -33.65 31.37 -12.89
C SER A 433 -33.42 32.78 -12.39
N ASN A 434 -32.70 32.97 -11.29
CA ASN A 434 -32.51 34.30 -10.64
C ASN A 434 -31.03 34.75 -10.67
N ASN A 435 -30.17 34.03 -11.36
CA ASN A 435 -28.74 34.34 -11.46
C ASN A 435 -28.04 34.50 -10.07
N LEU A 436 -28.35 33.58 -9.15
CA LEU A 436 -27.83 33.53 -7.81
C LEU A 436 -26.85 32.34 -7.67
N SER A 437 -25.92 32.40 -6.71
CA SER A 437 -25.20 31.20 -6.29
C SER A 437 -26.14 30.20 -5.58
N PHE A 438 -25.73 28.96 -5.43
CA PHE A 438 -26.58 27.94 -4.79
C PHE A 438 -26.93 28.30 -3.34
N PHE A 439 -25.95 28.80 -2.59
CA PHE A 439 -26.20 29.24 -1.21
C PHE A 439 -27.08 30.48 -1.12
N GLU A 440 -26.85 31.45 -1.97
CA GLU A 440 -27.72 32.63 -2.08
C GLU A 440 -29.15 32.26 -2.50
N SER A 441 -29.29 31.33 -3.45
CA SER A 441 -30.59 30.77 -3.86
C SER A 441 -31.30 30.10 -2.69
N LEU A 442 -30.59 29.31 -1.87
CA LEU A 442 -31.16 28.70 -0.67
C LEU A 442 -31.66 29.75 0.33
N LYS A 443 -30.85 30.78 0.58
CA LYS A 443 -31.23 31.88 1.48
C LYS A 443 -32.46 32.64 0.94
N ASP A 444 -32.50 32.94 -0.34
CA ASP A 444 -33.65 33.64 -0.98
C ASP A 444 -34.91 32.80 -0.89
N LEU A 445 -34.85 31.51 -1.18
CA LEU A 445 -35.98 30.59 -1.04
C LEU A 445 -36.47 30.50 0.41
N ALA A 446 -35.59 30.52 1.38
CA ALA A 446 -35.92 30.48 2.80
C ALA A 446 -36.58 31.77 3.25
N GLN A 447 -36.07 32.94 2.86
CA GLN A 447 -36.62 34.26 3.20
C GLN A 447 -37.94 34.51 2.54
N SER A 448 -38.16 34.03 1.33
CA SER A 448 -39.38 34.17 0.56
C SER A 448 -40.45 33.14 0.96
N ASN A 449 -40.23 32.30 1.95
CA ASN A 449 -41.12 31.21 2.37
C ASN A 449 -41.57 30.30 1.20
N LYS A 450 -40.68 30.09 0.23
CA LYS A 450 -40.92 29.23 -0.94
C LYS A 450 -40.51 27.77 -0.71
N LEU A 451 -39.86 27.46 0.41
CA LEU A 451 -39.54 26.09 0.82
C LEU A 451 -40.71 25.45 1.56
N SER A 452 -40.87 24.13 1.40
CA SER A 452 -41.82 23.40 2.24
C SER A 452 -41.39 23.48 3.71
N PRO A 453 -42.32 23.41 4.68
CA PRO A 453 -41.95 23.44 6.10
C PRO A 453 -40.92 22.40 6.51
N SER A 454 -41.00 21.21 5.93
CA SER A 454 -40.02 20.12 6.16
C SER A 454 -38.65 20.49 5.62
N LEU A 455 -38.55 21.03 4.42
CA LEU A 455 -37.26 21.41 3.83
C LEU A 455 -36.69 22.66 4.53
N SER A 456 -37.53 23.60 4.89
CA SER A 456 -37.13 24.79 5.66
C SER A 456 -36.49 24.40 7.00
N SER A 457 -37.08 23.45 7.75
CA SER A 457 -36.57 22.99 9.02
C SER A 457 -35.22 22.25 8.91
N LYS A 458 -34.96 21.61 7.76
CA LYS A 458 -33.69 20.90 7.50
C LYS A 458 -32.58 21.82 7.00
N THR A 459 -32.92 22.87 6.29
CA THR A 459 -31.95 23.78 5.64
C THR A 459 -31.58 24.98 6.51
N GLN A 460 -32.49 25.45 7.36
CA GLN A 460 -32.22 26.61 8.21
C GLN A 460 -31.03 26.46 9.12
N PRO A 461 -30.83 25.31 9.81
CA PRO A 461 -29.63 25.10 10.63
C PRO A 461 -28.34 25.18 9.79
N PHE A 462 -28.36 24.73 8.54
CA PHE A 462 -27.21 24.81 7.65
C PHE A 462 -26.90 26.25 7.26
N ILE A 463 -27.94 27.04 6.91
CA ILE A 463 -27.80 28.48 6.61
C ILE A 463 -27.20 29.21 7.82
N ASP A 464 -27.74 28.97 9.01
CA ASP A 464 -27.26 29.58 10.25
C ASP A 464 -25.81 29.21 10.55
N LEU A 465 -25.43 27.94 10.33
CA LEU A 465 -24.08 27.47 10.53
C LEU A 465 -23.07 28.17 9.60
N ILE A 466 -23.36 28.21 8.29
CA ILE A 466 -22.48 28.89 7.33
C ILE A 466 -22.35 30.38 7.62
N ASN A 467 -23.42 31.05 7.96
CA ASN A 467 -23.39 32.46 8.35
C ASN A 467 -22.56 32.68 9.61
N LYS A 468 -22.67 31.78 10.62
CA LYS A 468 -21.90 31.85 11.85
C LYS A 468 -20.42 31.62 11.62
N ILE A 469 -20.06 30.65 10.77
CA ILE A 469 -18.65 30.44 10.38
C ILE A 469 -18.12 31.69 9.66
N SER A 470 -18.89 32.26 8.72
CA SER A 470 -18.53 33.49 8.02
C SER A 470 -18.28 34.66 8.98
N ASP A 471 -19.12 34.82 10.00
CA ASP A 471 -18.98 35.87 11.01
C ASP A 471 -17.76 35.68 11.92
N LEU A 472 -17.31 34.44 12.11
CA LEU A 472 -16.13 34.11 12.91
C LEU A 472 -14.82 34.27 12.14
N ILE A 473 -14.84 34.28 10.82
CA ILE A 473 -13.65 34.53 9.99
C ILE A 473 -13.06 35.89 10.36
N ASN A 474 -11.76 35.94 10.63
CA ASN A 474 -11.02 37.13 11.10
C ASN A 474 -11.38 37.66 12.52
N LYS A 475 -12.27 36.98 13.24
CA LYS A 475 -12.62 37.32 14.63
C LYS A 475 -12.05 36.35 15.65
N THR A 476 -11.69 35.12 15.21
CA THR A 476 -11.10 34.07 16.02
C THR A 476 -9.82 33.56 15.37
N SER A 477 -9.00 32.81 16.12
CA SER A 477 -7.87 32.11 15.53
C SER A 477 -8.35 31.06 14.54
N LEU A 478 -7.52 30.74 13.54
CA LEU A 478 -7.87 29.68 12.56
C LEU A 478 -8.00 28.31 13.23
N GLU A 479 -7.23 28.06 14.30
CA GLU A 479 -7.39 26.84 15.13
C GLU A 479 -8.80 26.74 15.68
N ASP A 480 -9.26 27.80 16.35
CA ASP A 480 -10.59 27.83 16.97
C ASP A 480 -11.69 27.74 15.92
N LEU A 481 -11.50 28.39 14.77
CA LEU A 481 -12.41 28.30 13.64
C LEU A 481 -12.50 26.86 13.09
N GLY A 482 -11.37 26.19 12.93
CA GLY A 482 -11.32 24.80 12.48
C GLY A 482 -12.03 23.86 13.46
N ILE A 483 -11.77 23.98 14.76
CA ILE A 483 -12.44 23.20 15.81
C ILE A 483 -13.95 23.47 15.78
N PHE A 484 -14.35 24.73 15.70
CA PHE A 484 -15.74 25.12 15.63
C PHE A 484 -16.47 24.46 14.45
N VAL A 485 -15.87 24.48 13.25
CA VAL A 485 -16.45 23.87 12.07
C VAL A 485 -16.59 22.34 12.24
N ILE A 486 -15.57 21.67 12.73
CA ILE A 486 -15.57 20.21 12.92
C ILE A 486 -16.65 19.79 13.92
N GLU A 487 -16.81 20.52 15.03
CA GLU A 487 -17.79 20.20 16.07
C GLU A 487 -19.22 20.62 15.67
N GLU A 488 -19.44 21.87 15.31
CA GLU A 488 -20.78 22.44 15.07
C GLU A 488 -21.43 21.97 13.77
N SER A 489 -20.64 21.56 12.79
CA SER A 489 -21.18 20.91 11.58
C SER A 489 -21.77 19.53 11.86
N GLY A 490 -21.45 18.92 12.99
CA GLY A 490 -21.79 17.55 13.32
C GLY A 490 -20.87 16.52 12.64
N TYR A 491 -19.81 16.96 11.96
CA TYR A 491 -18.90 16.08 11.23
C TYR A 491 -18.17 15.11 12.15
N LEU A 492 -17.61 15.59 13.26
CA LEU A 492 -16.98 14.76 14.26
C LEU A 492 -17.94 13.72 14.83
N LYS A 493 -19.14 14.15 15.21
CA LYS A 493 -20.17 13.26 15.75
C LYS A 493 -20.61 12.20 14.74
N MET A 494 -20.63 12.52 13.45
CA MET A 494 -20.89 11.55 12.38
C MET A 494 -19.81 10.47 12.35
N LEU A 495 -18.55 10.83 12.49
CA LEU A 495 -17.43 9.86 12.51
C LEU A 495 -17.45 8.99 13.77
N GLU A 496 -17.76 9.58 14.93
CA GLU A 496 -17.82 8.88 16.22
C GLU A 496 -19.00 7.91 16.34
N ASN A 497 -20.14 8.22 15.74
CA ASN A 497 -21.38 7.41 15.83
C ASN A 497 -21.42 6.21 14.88
N GLU A 498 -20.33 5.90 14.18
CA GLU A 498 -20.26 4.74 13.31
C GLU A 498 -20.28 3.43 14.13
N LYS A 499 -21.22 2.56 13.84
CA LYS A 499 -21.42 1.30 14.57
C LYS A 499 -20.58 0.13 14.04
N ASN A 500 -20.08 0.24 12.81
CA ASN A 500 -19.27 -0.80 12.18
C ASN A 500 -17.82 -0.70 12.66
N LYS A 501 -17.29 -1.75 13.33
CA LYS A 501 -15.96 -1.78 13.93
C LYS A 501 -14.80 -1.45 12.96
N LEU A 502 -14.88 -1.91 11.70
CA LEU A 502 -13.83 -1.58 10.73
C LEU A 502 -13.88 -0.13 10.29
N LYS A 503 -15.10 0.39 10.10
CA LYS A 503 -15.28 1.82 9.83
C LYS A 503 -14.91 2.69 11.03
N GLN A 504 -15.06 2.19 12.26
CA GLN A 504 -14.57 2.89 13.45
C GLN A 504 -13.05 3.08 13.41
N ILE A 505 -12.28 2.04 13.07
CA ILE A 505 -10.82 2.15 12.92
C ILE A 505 -10.45 3.15 11.83
N GLU A 506 -11.14 3.11 10.69
CA GLU A 506 -10.97 4.08 9.61
C GLU A 506 -11.32 5.50 10.05
N ASN A 507 -12.42 5.64 10.80
CA ASN A 507 -12.87 6.93 11.33
C ASN A 507 -11.96 7.49 12.42
N GLU A 508 -11.32 6.66 13.24
CA GLU A 508 -10.26 7.10 14.16
C GLU A 508 -9.10 7.75 13.39
N SER A 509 -8.66 7.14 12.30
CA SER A 509 -7.66 7.73 11.42
C SER A 509 -8.13 9.05 10.78
N ARG A 510 -9.40 9.14 10.39
CA ARG A 510 -9.99 10.38 9.86
C ARG A 510 -10.07 11.48 10.93
N ILE A 511 -10.45 11.14 12.16
CA ILE A 511 -10.45 12.08 13.28
C ILE A 511 -9.03 12.60 13.53
N ASP A 512 -8.04 11.74 13.50
CA ASP A 512 -6.65 12.16 13.61
C ASP A 512 -6.23 13.09 12.45
N ASN A 513 -6.69 12.84 11.23
CA ASN A 513 -6.48 13.75 10.10
C ASN A 513 -7.10 15.13 10.35
N LEU A 514 -8.28 15.18 10.95
CA LEU A 514 -8.91 16.46 11.31
C LEU A 514 -8.13 17.24 12.40
N LYS A 515 -7.54 16.53 13.36
CA LYS A 515 -6.66 17.16 14.37
C LYS A 515 -5.45 17.81 13.72
N GLU A 516 -4.87 17.15 12.71
CA GLU A 516 -3.75 17.74 11.97
C GLU A 516 -4.16 18.90 11.07
N LEU A 517 -5.36 18.85 10.51
CA LEU A 517 -5.89 20.03 9.81
C LEU A 517 -5.94 21.24 10.74
N VAL A 518 -6.38 21.05 11.98
CA VAL A 518 -6.37 22.11 12.99
C VAL A 518 -4.95 22.60 13.28
N ASN A 519 -3.98 21.68 13.39
CA ASN A 519 -2.57 22.07 13.54
C ASN A 519 -2.06 22.86 12.33
N ALA A 520 -2.38 22.43 11.12
CA ALA A 520 -1.98 23.14 9.90
C ALA A 520 -2.59 24.55 9.85
N LEU A 521 -3.85 24.69 10.25
CA LEU A 521 -4.52 26.00 10.36
C LEU A 521 -3.81 26.93 11.32
N SER A 522 -3.25 26.43 12.43
CA SER A 522 -2.55 27.24 13.43
C SER A 522 -1.29 27.94 12.93
N GLU A 523 -0.74 27.49 11.83
CA GLU A 523 0.48 28.06 11.22
C GLU A 523 0.19 29.32 10.37
N PHE A 524 -1.07 29.64 10.10
CA PHE A 524 -1.48 30.76 9.25
C PHE A 524 -2.22 31.84 10.04
N GLU A 525 -2.04 33.09 9.64
CA GLU A 525 -2.66 34.22 10.31
C GLU A 525 -4.11 34.43 9.85
N ASN A 526 -4.40 34.13 8.59
CA ASN A 526 -5.75 34.29 8.03
C ASN A 526 -6.13 33.14 7.09
N LEU A 527 -7.44 32.99 6.88
CA LEU A 527 -8.01 31.89 6.09
C LEU A 527 -7.62 31.97 4.62
N ASP A 528 -7.56 33.17 4.03
CA ASP A 528 -7.21 33.32 2.61
C ASP A 528 -5.81 32.82 2.31
N GLU A 529 -4.83 33.14 3.16
CA GLU A 529 -3.46 32.63 3.04
C GLU A 529 -3.42 31.11 3.12
N PHE A 530 -4.17 30.53 4.06
CA PHE A 530 -4.25 29.08 4.21
C PHE A 530 -4.87 28.41 2.97
N LEU A 531 -6.00 28.92 2.47
CA LEU A 531 -6.66 28.38 1.28
C LEU A 531 -5.81 28.53 0.01
N GLU A 532 -5.09 29.65 -0.11
CA GLU A 532 -4.12 29.87 -1.18
C GLU A 532 -2.99 28.84 -1.10
N HIS A 533 -2.43 28.61 0.10
CA HIS A 533 -1.42 27.58 0.32
C HIS A 533 -1.91 26.19 -0.11
N VAL A 534 -3.11 25.79 0.29
CA VAL A 534 -3.74 24.52 -0.13
C VAL A 534 -3.86 24.44 -1.65
N GLY A 535 -4.28 25.52 -2.29
CA GLY A 535 -4.39 25.61 -3.75
C GLY A 535 -3.04 25.44 -4.44
N LEU A 536 -2.02 26.16 -3.99
CA LEU A 536 -0.66 26.09 -4.53
C LEU A 536 -0.02 24.71 -4.34
N VAL A 537 -0.20 24.09 -3.18
CA VAL A 537 0.26 22.72 -2.92
C VAL A 537 -0.37 21.74 -3.89
N ASN A 538 -1.67 21.85 -4.13
CA ASN A 538 -2.39 20.99 -5.06
C ASN A 538 -1.99 21.23 -6.53
N GLU A 539 -1.70 22.48 -6.94
CA GLU A 539 -1.26 22.81 -8.31
C GLU A 539 0.20 22.42 -8.60
N ASN A 540 1.11 22.71 -7.68
CA ASN A 540 2.52 22.35 -7.83
C ASN A 540 2.71 20.83 -7.93
N GLN A 541 1.77 20.08 -7.41
CA GLN A 541 1.74 18.63 -7.46
C GLN A 541 1.05 18.05 -8.71
N LYS A 542 0.23 18.85 -9.42
CA LYS A 542 -0.34 18.45 -10.73
C LYS A 542 0.66 18.55 -11.88
N LYS A 543 1.66 19.41 -11.75
CA LYS A 543 2.83 19.35 -12.62
C LYS A 543 3.58 18.09 -12.20
N THR A 544 3.34 17.00 -12.91
CA THR A 544 4.07 15.74 -12.77
C THR A 544 5.56 16.01 -12.91
N HIS A 545 6.21 16.35 -11.80
CA HIS A 545 7.66 16.27 -11.73
C HIS A 545 7.98 14.78 -11.84
N GLN A 546 8.67 14.42 -12.89
CA GLN A 546 9.08 13.05 -13.19
C GLN A 546 9.78 12.39 -11.99
N ASN A 547 10.31 13.20 -11.07
CA ASN A 547 11.06 12.81 -9.88
C ASN A 547 10.50 13.41 -8.56
N SER A 548 9.18 13.39 -8.37
CA SER A 548 8.60 13.68 -7.05
C SER A 548 9.12 12.71 -5.99
N ILE A 549 9.26 13.19 -4.75
CA ILE A 549 9.61 12.36 -3.60
C ILE A 549 8.51 11.31 -3.39
N LYS A 550 8.88 10.04 -3.30
CA LYS A 550 7.93 8.95 -3.09
C LYS A 550 7.86 8.63 -1.60
N LEU A 551 6.68 8.83 -1.02
CA LEU A 551 6.36 8.46 0.36
C LEU A 551 5.48 7.20 0.34
N MET A 552 5.91 6.15 1.02
CA MET A 552 5.22 4.86 0.99
C MET A 552 5.57 4.00 2.21
N THR A 553 4.82 2.90 2.37
CA THR A 553 5.19 1.87 3.33
C THR A 553 6.35 1.02 2.78
N LEU A 554 7.09 0.38 3.68
CA LEU A 554 8.14 -0.58 3.33
C LEU A 554 7.61 -1.72 2.42
N HIS A 555 6.40 -2.19 2.65
CA HIS A 555 5.76 -3.21 1.80
C HIS A 555 5.55 -2.72 0.36
N ALA A 556 5.09 -1.49 0.21
CA ALA A 556 4.88 -0.89 -1.12
C ALA A 556 6.18 -0.64 -1.89
N ALA A 557 7.31 -0.54 -1.18
CA ALA A 557 8.62 -0.28 -1.75
C ALA A 557 9.25 -1.51 -2.42
N LYS A 558 8.71 -2.71 -2.19
CA LYS A 558 9.23 -3.93 -2.82
C LYS A 558 9.21 -3.80 -4.34
N GLY A 559 10.35 -4.09 -4.96
CA GLY A 559 10.53 -3.95 -6.42
C GLY A 559 10.93 -2.56 -6.89
N LEU A 560 10.93 -1.55 -6.03
CA LEU A 560 11.37 -0.20 -6.35
C LEU A 560 12.82 0.04 -5.94
N GLU A 561 13.41 1.13 -6.45
CA GLU A 561 14.76 1.55 -6.09
C GLU A 561 14.89 3.07 -6.18
N PHE A 562 15.72 3.66 -5.33
CA PHE A 562 15.91 5.09 -5.22
C PHE A 562 17.38 5.44 -5.00
N ASP A 563 17.81 6.59 -5.53
CA ASP A 563 19.16 7.11 -5.28
C ASP A 563 19.33 7.44 -3.79
N HIS A 564 18.32 8.08 -3.21
CA HIS A 564 18.25 8.47 -1.81
C HIS A 564 17.06 7.77 -1.12
N VAL A 565 17.32 7.12 0.00
CA VAL A 565 16.30 6.45 0.83
C VAL A 565 16.37 6.94 2.26
N TYR A 566 15.21 7.26 2.81
CA TYR A 566 15.00 7.63 4.21
C TYR A 566 14.12 6.58 4.87
N LEU A 567 14.60 6.03 5.96
CA LEU A 567 13.92 5.01 6.77
C LEU A 567 13.70 5.54 8.19
N PRO A 568 12.67 6.39 8.41
CA PRO A 568 12.37 6.89 9.75
C PRO A 568 11.62 5.86 10.60
N GLY A 569 11.65 6.05 11.90
CA GLY A 569 10.86 5.25 12.85
C GLY A 569 11.46 3.90 13.20
N TRP A 570 12.76 3.78 13.23
CA TRP A 570 13.45 2.55 13.64
C TRP A 570 13.48 2.41 15.17
N GLU A 571 12.28 2.19 15.74
CA GLU A 571 12.06 2.00 17.16
C GLU A 571 11.34 0.69 17.47
N GLU A 572 11.62 0.10 18.64
CA GLU A 572 10.85 -1.02 19.19
C GLU A 572 9.37 -0.63 19.32
N GLY A 573 8.49 -1.48 18.80
CA GLY A 573 7.04 -1.23 18.75
C GLY A 573 6.53 -0.58 17.46
N ILE A 574 7.40 0.08 16.70
CA ILE A 574 7.12 0.55 15.33
C ILE A 574 7.77 -0.41 14.33
N PHE A 575 9.08 -0.62 14.47
CA PHE A 575 9.86 -1.49 13.60
C PHE A 575 11.02 -2.15 14.36
N PRO A 576 10.86 -3.41 14.81
CA PRO A 576 9.71 -4.30 14.60
C PRO A 576 8.42 -3.81 15.24
N SER A 577 7.27 -4.14 14.61
CA SER A 577 5.96 -3.68 15.06
C SER A 577 5.54 -4.32 16.38
N SER A 578 4.72 -3.60 17.18
CA SER A 578 4.17 -4.14 18.44
C SER A 578 3.46 -5.48 18.22
N ARG A 579 2.70 -5.60 17.14
CA ARG A 579 2.00 -6.84 16.79
C ARG A 579 2.96 -8.02 16.60
N ALA A 580 4.10 -7.81 15.94
CA ALA A 580 5.10 -8.84 15.73
C ALA A 580 5.78 -9.24 17.04
N LEU A 581 5.97 -8.30 17.96
CA LEU A 581 6.56 -8.55 19.28
C LEU A 581 5.57 -9.28 20.21
N GLU A 582 4.29 -8.92 20.18
CA GLU A 582 3.24 -9.54 21.00
C GLU A 582 2.96 -10.99 20.60
N GLN A 583 3.03 -11.32 19.32
CA GLN A 583 2.88 -12.69 18.85
C GLN A 583 3.98 -13.62 19.36
N ASN A 584 5.07 -13.08 19.87
CA ASN A 584 6.23 -13.76 20.44
C ASN A 584 6.70 -14.97 19.61
N SER A 585 6.50 -14.88 18.30
CA SER A 585 6.78 -15.90 17.31
C SER A 585 8.06 -15.57 16.57
N THR A 586 8.97 -16.53 16.47
CA THR A 586 10.19 -16.40 15.68
C THR A 586 9.86 -16.02 14.22
N LYS A 587 8.79 -16.57 13.66
CA LYS A 587 8.36 -16.30 12.28
C LYS A 587 7.99 -14.84 12.07
N SER A 588 7.27 -14.22 13.01
CA SER A 588 6.86 -12.81 12.90
C SER A 588 8.06 -11.86 12.94
N LEU A 589 9.01 -12.13 13.82
CA LEU A 589 10.23 -11.33 13.90
C LEU A 589 11.12 -11.51 12.67
N GLU A 590 11.21 -12.72 12.14
CA GLU A 590 11.95 -12.99 10.91
C GLU A 590 11.32 -12.28 9.70
N GLU A 591 10.00 -12.19 9.63
CA GLU A 591 9.31 -11.41 8.57
C GLU A 591 9.59 -9.89 8.71
N GLU A 592 9.54 -9.33 9.91
CA GLU A 592 9.94 -7.93 10.15
C GLU A 592 11.40 -7.68 9.74
N ARG A 593 12.30 -8.64 10.00
CA ARG A 593 13.71 -8.53 9.58
C ARG A 593 13.86 -8.60 8.06
N ARG A 594 13.07 -9.41 7.37
CA ARG A 594 13.00 -9.39 5.90
C ARG A 594 12.51 -8.05 5.37
N LEU A 595 11.57 -7.44 6.07
CA LEU A 595 11.08 -6.10 5.72
C LEU A 595 12.18 -5.04 5.91
N ALA A 596 13.01 -5.14 6.95
CA ALA A 596 14.20 -4.31 7.12
C ALA A 596 15.20 -4.50 5.97
N TYR A 597 15.45 -5.74 5.59
CA TYR A 597 16.28 -6.07 4.44
C TYR A 597 15.75 -5.45 3.14
N VAL A 598 14.43 -5.55 2.89
CA VAL A 598 13.79 -4.91 1.73
C VAL A 598 14.01 -3.41 1.76
N GLY A 599 13.77 -2.74 2.87
CA GLY A 599 13.93 -1.28 3.00
C GLY A 599 15.36 -0.83 2.72
N ILE A 600 16.35 -1.46 3.35
CA ILE A 600 17.77 -1.13 3.17
C ILE A 600 18.19 -1.32 1.70
N THR A 601 17.78 -2.40 1.07
CA THR A 601 18.16 -2.72 -0.31
C THR A 601 17.45 -1.91 -1.39
N ARG A 602 16.58 -0.96 -1.01
CA ARG A 602 15.96 -0.01 -1.97
C ARG A 602 16.91 1.12 -2.35
N ALA A 603 17.91 1.39 -1.52
CA ALA A 603 18.86 2.48 -1.73
C ALA A 603 19.97 2.09 -2.70
N LYS A 604 20.32 3.03 -3.56
CA LYS A 604 21.51 2.91 -4.43
C LYS A 604 22.78 3.31 -3.69
N TYR A 605 22.87 4.54 -3.18
CA TYR A 605 24.07 5.01 -2.51
C TYR A 605 23.84 5.87 -1.27
N ASP A 606 22.67 6.47 -1.11
CA ASP A 606 22.36 7.32 0.05
C ASP A 606 21.23 6.71 0.87
N LEU A 607 21.58 6.15 2.03
CA LEU A 607 20.65 5.55 2.97
C LEU A 607 20.71 6.28 4.31
N ASN A 608 19.56 6.75 4.77
CA ASN A 608 19.41 7.52 6.00
C ASN A 608 18.44 6.80 6.94
N LEU A 609 18.93 6.32 8.05
CA LEU A 609 18.16 5.71 9.14
C LEU A 609 17.94 6.74 10.23
N SER A 610 16.74 6.77 10.79
CA SER A 610 16.44 7.64 11.92
C SER A 610 15.47 7.00 12.90
N TYR A 611 15.50 7.47 14.14
CA TYR A 611 14.58 7.09 15.19
C TYR A 611 14.33 8.24 16.15
N ALA A 612 13.17 8.22 16.78
CA ALA A 612 12.77 9.20 17.78
C ALA A 612 12.46 8.50 19.11
N SER A 613 12.83 9.13 20.23
CA SER A 613 12.52 8.59 21.57
C SER A 613 11.04 8.72 21.91
N SER A 614 10.35 9.72 21.37
CA SER A 614 8.93 9.99 21.59
C SER A 614 8.19 10.13 20.28
N ARG A 615 7.07 9.42 20.15
CA ARG A 615 6.24 9.42 18.96
C ARG A 615 4.76 9.50 19.32
N TYR A 616 4.06 10.42 18.68
CA TYR A 616 2.62 10.55 18.80
C TYR A 616 1.93 9.69 17.75
N THR A 617 1.33 8.59 18.17
CA THR A 617 0.58 7.71 17.31
C THR A 617 -0.78 7.37 17.93
N TYR A 618 -1.83 7.42 17.10
CA TYR A 618 -3.21 7.13 17.55
C TYR A 618 -3.68 7.92 18.79
N GLY A 619 -3.26 9.17 18.89
CA GLY A 619 -3.67 10.03 20.01
C GLY A 619 -2.87 9.87 21.31
N ILE A 620 -1.83 9.04 21.33
CA ILE A 620 -1.03 8.73 22.52
C ILE A 620 0.46 9.01 22.25
N ASN A 621 1.13 9.64 23.22
CA ASN A 621 2.58 9.75 23.23
C ASN A 621 3.18 8.42 23.68
N ASN A 622 3.92 7.79 22.77
CA ASN A 622 4.65 6.55 23.03
C ASN A 622 6.14 6.85 23.14
N TYR A 623 6.77 6.32 24.18
CA TYR A 623 8.23 6.35 24.34
C TYR A 623 8.78 4.99 23.97
N SER A 624 9.77 4.95 23.09
CA SER A 624 10.31 3.72 22.56
C SER A 624 11.84 3.71 22.61
N LEU A 625 12.39 2.50 22.74
CA LEU A 625 13.82 2.25 22.58
C LEU A 625 14.19 2.20 21.10
N PRO A 626 15.44 2.44 20.73
CA PRO A 626 15.91 2.22 19.37
C PRO A 626 15.63 0.78 18.91
N SER A 627 15.34 0.61 17.64
CA SER A 627 15.10 -0.71 17.04
C SER A 627 16.27 -1.67 17.26
N ARG A 628 15.98 -2.91 17.61
CA ARG A 628 16.98 -3.99 17.67
C ARG A 628 17.72 -4.19 16.36
N PHE A 629 17.10 -3.89 15.22
CA PHE A 629 17.74 -4.00 13.90
C PHE A 629 18.92 -3.06 13.73
N LEU A 630 18.93 -1.90 14.42
CA LEU A 630 20.08 -0.99 14.41
C LEU A 630 21.33 -1.63 15.01
N SER A 631 21.19 -2.42 16.08
CA SER A 631 22.30 -3.13 16.71
C SER A 631 22.83 -4.29 15.86
N GLU A 632 22.04 -4.76 14.89
CA GLU A 632 22.45 -5.82 13.96
C GLU A 632 23.31 -5.29 12.80
N ILE A 633 23.34 -3.97 12.58
CA ILE A 633 24.21 -3.33 11.57
C ILE A 633 25.60 -3.10 12.15
N LYS A 634 26.63 -3.50 11.41
CA LYS A 634 28.02 -3.27 11.84
C LYS A 634 28.32 -1.76 11.93
N SER A 635 28.91 -1.33 13.01
CA SER A 635 29.22 0.08 13.28
C SER A 635 30.12 0.73 12.23
N ILE A 636 30.98 -0.04 11.55
CA ILE A 636 31.83 0.48 10.48
C ILE A 636 31.06 1.03 9.29
N ASN A 637 29.83 0.54 9.07
CA ASN A 637 28.95 0.96 7.97
C ASN A 637 28.04 2.12 8.35
N LEU A 638 28.05 2.54 9.61
CA LEU A 638 27.21 3.62 10.12
C LEU A 638 28.02 4.88 10.38
N GLU A 639 27.43 6.03 10.05
CA GLU A 639 27.87 7.34 10.46
C GLU A 639 26.78 7.95 11.35
N ASP A 640 27.02 7.90 12.67
CA ASP A 640 26.11 8.50 13.63
C ASP A 640 26.36 10.00 13.76
N THR A 641 25.48 10.80 13.18
CA THR A 641 25.56 12.26 13.17
C THR A 641 24.87 12.92 14.37
N SER A 642 24.27 12.14 15.26
CA SER A 642 23.53 12.66 16.44
C SER A 642 24.40 13.48 17.38
N TYR A 643 25.70 13.18 17.49
CA TYR A 643 26.66 13.85 18.37
C TYR A 643 27.36 15.06 17.75
N ILE A 644 27.41 15.16 16.43
CA ILE A 644 28.17 16.22 15.70
C ILE A 644 27.47 17.58 15.84
N GLU A 645 26.16 17.61 15.80
CA GLU A 645 25.39 18.85 15.91
C GLU A 645 25.37 19.44 17.31
N ASN A 646 25.52 18.61 18.35
CA ASN A 646 25.58 19.08 19.75
C ASN A 646 26.86 19.83 20.09
N GLN A 647 27.93 19.69 19.33
CA GLN A 647 29.20 20.41 19.54
C GLN A 647 29.29 21.76 18.83
N ASN A 648 28.50 21.96 17.75
CA ASN A 648 28.54 23.19 16.96
C ASN A 648 27.45 24.22 17.32
N ASP A 649 26.52 23.87 18.24
CA ASP A 649 25.37 24.72 18.58
C ASP A 649 25.57 25.44 19.94
N THR A 650 26.68 26.22 20.01
CA THR A 650 26.86 27.17 21.17
C THR A 650 25.98 28.41 21.07
N ASN A 651 25.15 28.54 20.03
CA ASN A 651 24.26 29.67 19.75
C ASN A 651 22.77 29.34 19.67
N LYS A 652 22.31 28.25 20.29
CA LYS A 652 20.86 28.08 20.47
C LYS A 652 20.37 29.00 21.57
N PRO A 653 19.30 29.80 21.36
CA PRO A 653 18.64 30.45 22.48
C PRO A 653 18.18 29.35 23.42
N LYS A 654 18.51 29.48 24.71
CA LYS A 654 18.04 28.61 25.79
C LYS A 654 16.53 28.42 25.62
N LEU A 655 16.11 27.22 25.25
CA LEU A 655 14.73 26.83 25.36
C LEU A 655 14.30 27.04 26.81
N LEU A 656 13.47 28.03 27.02
CA LEU A 656 12.81 28.26 28.29
C LEU A 656 12.11 26.97 28.68
N SER A 657 12.36 26.53 29.91
CA SER A 657 11.70 25.37 30.51
C SER A 657 10.20 25.44 30.27
N SER A 658 9.62 24.31 29.92
CA SER A 658 8.23 24.11 29.50
C SER A 658 7.15 24.53 30.50
N ASP A 659 7.51 25.09 31.64
CA ASP A 659 6.58 25.33 32.73
C ASP A 659 5.90 26.71 32.75
N ASN A 660 6.21 27.60 31.80
CA ASN A 660 5.67 28.99 31.84
C ASN A 660 5.25 29.53 30.44
N ILE A 661 4.90 28.71 29.49
CA ILE A 661 4.25 29.22 28.27
C ILE A 661 2.75 29.21 28.54
N ALA A 662 2.18 30.38 28.74
CA ALA A 662 0.74 30.55 28.72
C ALA A 662 0.23 30.07 27.36
N LEU A 663 -0.44 28.93 27.37
CA LEU A 663 -1.03 28.36 26.14
C LEU A 663 -2.00 29.37 25.57
N SER A 664 -1.93 29.63 24.26
CA SER A 664 -2.93 30.43 23.56
C SER A 664 -4.32 29.81 23.81
N PRO A 665 -5.39 30.60 23.82
CA PRO A 665 -6.75 30.05 23.97
C PRO A 665 -7.08 28.92 23.00
N GLY A 666 -6.56 28.97 21.78
CA GLY A 666 -6.72 27.93 20.76
C GLY A 666 -5.99 26.64 21.14
N LYS A 667 -4.75 26.70 21.60
CA LYS A 667 -4.01 25.53 22.08
C LYS A 667 -4.68 24.86 23.27
N LYS A 668 -5.26 25.67 24.16
CA LYS A 668 -5.99 25.16 25.32
C LYS A 668 -7.26 24.41 24.89
N ARG A 669 -8.06 24.97 23.96
CA ARG A 669 -9.23 24.31 23.39
C ARG A 669 -8.86 23.05 22.59
N MET A 670 -7.75 23.08 21.84
CA MET A 670 -7.26 21.91 21.12
C MET A 670 -6.88 20.79 22.08
N MET A 671 -6.23 21.11 23.22
CA MET A 671 -5.95 20.12 24.27
C MET A 671 -7.24 19.57 24.91
N GLU A 672 -8.24 20.40 25.12
CA GLU A 672 -9.54 19.99 25.62
C GLU A 672 -10.26 19.11 24.61
N PHE A 673 -10.23 19.47 23.32
CA PHE A 673 -10.75 18.66 22.21
C PHE A 673 -10.05 17.30 22.15
N LEU A 674 -8.73 17.27 22.20
CA LEU A 674 -7.92 16.05 22.19
C LEU A 674 -8.18 15.17 23.44
N ASN A 675 -8.41 15.79 24.61
CA ASN A 675 -8.66 15.07 25.86
C ASN A 675 -10.10 14.57 25.99
N LYS A 676 -11.08 15.28 25.39
CA LYS A 676 -12.49 14.90 25.39
C LYS A 676 -12.75 13.59 24.61
N HIS A 677 -11.84 13.26 23.70
CA HIS A 677 -11.93 12.07 22.84
C HIS A 677 -10.88 11.00 23.17
N LYS A 678 -10.33 11.03 24.40
CA LYS A 678 -9.43 10.01 24.95
C LYS A 678 -10.13 8.91 25.77
N LYS A 679 -11.45 8.96 25.90
CA LYS A 679 -12.21 7.95 26.66
C LYS A 679 -12.92 6.96 25.75
#